data_b1e83a831967d4d5cbf9ad810b60b455
#
_entry.id   b1e83a831967d4d5cbf9ad810b60b455
#
_cell.length_a   1.000
_cell.length_b   1.000
_cell.length_c   1.000
_cell.angle_alpha   90.00
_cell.angle_beta   90.00
_cell.angle_gamma   90.00
#
_symmetry.space_group_name_H-M   'P 1'
#
loop_
_entity.id
_entity.type
_entity.pdbx_description
1 polymer ?
#
loop_
_entity_poly.entity_id
_entity_poly.type
_entity_poly.pdbx_seq_one_letter_code
_entity_poly.pdbx_strand_id
1 'polypeptide(L)'
;MQNKSIAALLAVSLLLLSGCSTTKDKWVNREYHKLTAHYNAYFNGMEAYEEAVANFEATQTYDFEKILPLYYWPNEAQATSLFAAMDRALEKSAKVIKGHSMVFGGKQKNDYVVKAYLLIARSRFYKHELIQSLEATSYIVDQFEGLDMATEEVFWAKLLAAQTHIRMGNGFSAEALLDDIYTKKLPKEQLIAAQKGYAYYHLSEGRMKEAQEWVELAAGNAKNKEEKVLLTYINAQLYAELGMGYESAMAYEQVLDLHPNNYDITFSAQIKRAENFDVYMEDIAVIEKELKKMLRDDKNISYRDQIYYVWALKRLDLEEYPEAERLLRESIASSINNPRQKGKSYLQLATIEFDFKEFVNAQAYYDSAITALPGNYPGLDTLQQRTEVLNELVLNLNTIAMQDSLQAMYGQPEQVLRDKFADYIEAKKLREEESARLAEIAAMNAANNALLADAGPSASQGSGQWYFYNPSVRSKGVTAFKRKWGERKLEDHWRTSEKPFQGFGELAKESEESSSDSSATNNEVLPTDENSVDYYMARLLKDDKDVSASQLTEAEARSEVGFIYKDGLGDNESAIKEWNAFMEEFSSLASVAPKVWYGQYLLYSELGDEQKQSLARTTLLDQFPNSPYAALLRGDLQGPEIPAEEQDAYNLAFDKFNSGEIRSASRSLSAFKKRFPKSQLSPKVALLEAYITGTSEDSEATIAQLEKVVSVYKGTPEATRAAQILAMLVDVPEDDEDRAQTKGTGDAKVRKVDFPDQPNSPHKFIIALPADNAKINELRNALADFNKEHFKFDNLRIQNIFYDQNTQLVIISGLRSKAKAEVYKTTFEELGTPLQQYYPSATSAVFYINNPNFGKVYRDKVLKEYIQYFNEQ
;
A
#
# COMPACT_ATOMS: atom_id res chain seq x y z
N MET A 1 80.54 22.11 -5.79
CA MET A 1 79.13 21.71 -5.41
C MET A 1 78.42 20.87 -6.46
N GLN A 2 78.61 21.09 -7.79
CA GLN A 2 77.99 20.31 -8.85
C GLN A 2 78.24 18.81 -8.85
N ASN A 3 79.48 18.33 -8.52
CA ASN A 3 79.83 16.92 -8.50
C ASN A 3 79.10 16.14 -7.38
N LYS A 4 78.76 16.79 -6.25
CA LYS A 4 78.08 16.16 -5.14
C LYS A 4 76.55 15.99 -5.47
N SER A 5 76.00 16.95 -6.22
CA SER A 5 74.61 16.88 -6.69
C SER A 5 74.45 15.82 -7.78
N ILE A 6 75.40 15.68 -8.71
CA ILE A 6 75.35 14.61 -9.74
C ILE A 6 75.52 13.22 -9.14
N ALA A 7 76.39 13.08 -8.16
CA ALA A 7 76.63 11.83 -7.43
C ALA A 7 75.37 11.46 -6.61
N ALA A 8 74.68 12.41 -5.98
CA ALA A 8 73.39 12.18 -5.28
C ALA A 8 72.29 11.80 -6.25
N LEU A 9 72.17 12.44 -7.42
CA LEU A 9 71.22 12.11 -8.47
C LEU A 9 71.50 10.70 -9.06
N LEU A 10 72.76 10.36 -9.29
CA LEU A 10 73.16 9.01 -9.73
C LEU A 10 72.89 7.96 -8.64
N ALA A 11 73.12 8.24 -7.38
CA ALA A 11 72.80 7.35 -6.27
C ALA A 11 71.30 7.12 -6.12
N VAL A 12 70.49 8.18 -6.27
CA VAL A 12 69.03 8.10 -6.29
C VAL A 12 68.53 7.31 -7.51
N SER A 13 69.12 7.52 -8.68
CA SER A 13 68.79 6.77 -9.90
C SER A 13 69.19 5.28 -9.80
N LEU A 14 70.30 4.96 -9.21
CA LEU A 14 70.72 3.57 -8.95
C LEU A 14 69.83 2.89 -7.89
N LEU A 15 69.41 3.60 -6.87
CA LEU A 15 68.45 3.13 -5.88
C LEU A 15 67.09 2.82 -6.51
N LEU A 16 66.62 3.66 -7.43
CA LEU A 16 65.36 3.43 -8.17
C LEU A 16 65.46 2.20 -9.09
N LEU A 17 66.60 1.98 -9.77
CA LEU A 17 66.80 0.80 -10.62
C LEU A 17 66.93 -0.51 -9.80
N SER A 18 67.43 -0.46 -8.55
CA SER A 18 67.53 -1.63 -7.68
C SER A 18 66.20 -2.01 -7.01
N GLY A 19 65.24 -1.08 -6.98
CA GLY A 19 63.90 -1.26 -6.36
C GLY A 19 62.90 -2.04 -7.23
N CYS A 20 63.14 -2.22 -8.53
CA CYS A 20 62.17 -2.79 -9.49
C CYS A 20 61.86 -4.32 -9.36
N SER A 21 62.50 -5.06 -8.44
CA SER A 21 62.29 -6.50 -8.33
C SER A 21 61.34 -6.89 -7.21
N THR A 22 60.26 -7.56 -7.54
CA THR A 22 59.29 -8.14 -6.57
C THR A 22 59.82 -9.41 -5.91
N THR A 23 60.94 -10.00 -6.38
CA THR A 23 61.50 -11.25 -5.89
C THR A 23 62.59 -11.05 -4.84
N LYS A 24 62.95 -9.79 -4.50
CA LYS A 24 63.96 -9.46 -3.52
C LYS A 24 63.31 -8.83 -2.28
N ASP A 25 63.43 -9.49 -1.13
CA ASP A 25 62.90 -9.03 0.15
C ASP A 25 63.82 -8.00 0.84
N LYS A 26 64.13 -6.88 0.15
CA LYS A 26 64.95 -5.78 0.71
C LYS A 26 64.04 -4.56 0.96
N TRP A 27 64.35 -3.77 1.97
CA TRP A 27 63.58 -2.58 2.33
C TRP A 27 63.36 -1.64 1.11
N VAL A 28 64.38 -1.38 0.31
CA VAL A 28 64.28 -0.52 -0.89
C VAL A 28 63.26 -1.07 -1.89
N ASN A 29 63.22 -2.39 -2.10
CA ASN A 29 62.26 -3.03 -3.00
C ASN A 29 60.84 -2.89 -2.46
N ARG A 30 60.64 -3.13 -1.16
CA ARG A 30 59.30 -2.98 -0.54
C ARG A 30 58.82 -1.55 -0.66
N GLU A 31 59.60 -0.53 -0.27
CA GLU A 31 59.21 0.87 -0.37
C GLU A 31 58.97 1.31 -1.81
N TYR A 32 59.79 0.87 -2.77
CA TYR A 32 59.56 1.16 -4.20
C TYR A 32 58.23 0.61 -4.68
N HIS A 33 57.91 -0.65 -4.36
CA HIS A 33 56.67 -1.26 -4.79
C HIS A 33 55.44 -0.68 -4.05
N LYS A 34 55.57 -0.28 -2.77
CA LYS A 34 54.53 0.44 -2.06
C LYS A 34 54.22 1.78 -2.73
N LEU A 35 55.27 2.57 -2.95
CA LEU A 35 55.15 3.91 -3.55
C LEU A 35 54.53 3.86 -4.95
N THR A 36 55.02 2.95 -5.78
CA THR A 36 54.55 2.84 -7.17
C THR A 36 53.16 2.21 -7.27
N ALA A 37 52.80 1.32 -6.36
CA ALA A 37 51.45 0.79 -6.25
C ALA A 37 50.48 1.89 -5.85
N HIS A 38 50.82 2.72 -4.83
CA HIS A 38 50.00 3.81 -4.33
C HIS A 38 49.72 4.86 -5.41
N TYR A 39 50.74 5.58 -5.83
CA TYR A 39 50.57 6.80 -6.63
C TYR A 39 50.24 6.57 -8.11
N ASN A 40 50.26 5.33 -8.58
CA ASN A 40 50.05 5.06 -10.00
C ASN A 40 48.75 4.27 -10.23
N ALA A 41 48.71 3.02 -9.81
CA ALA A 41 47.57 2.17 -10.14
C ALA A 41 46.45 2.25 -9.07
N TYR A 42 46.81 2.13 -7.78
CA TYR A 42 45.80 2.13 -6.71
C TYR A 42 45.04 3.47 -6.64
N PHE A 43 45.75 4.60 -6.63
CA PHE A 43 45.15 5.93 -6.57
C PHE A 43 44.12 6.16 -7.68
N ASN A 44 44.48 5.88 -8.95
CA ASN A 44 43.58 6.07 -10.07
C ASN A 44 42.39 5.08 -10.05
N GLY A 45 42.53 3.93 -9.42
CA GLY A 45 41.43 2.99 -9.20
C GLY A 45 40.48 3.46 -8.12
N MET A 46 41.02 3.95 -7.02
CA MET A 46 40.24 4.48 -5.89
C MET A 46 39.51 5.77 -6.25
N GLU A 47 40.17 6.69 -6.94
CA GLU A 47 39.58 7.92 -7.46
C GLU A 47 38.35 7.63 -8.34
N ALA A 48 38.48 6.68 -9.30
CA ALA A 48 37.38 6.29 -10.16
C ALA A 48 36.18 5.68 -9.36
N TYR A 49 36.49 4.90 -8.32
CA TYR A 49 35.50 4.32 -7.43
C TYR A 49 34.79 5.40 -6.59
N GLU A 50 35.57 6.26 -5.89
CA GLU A 50 35.04 7.29 -5.00
C GLU A 50 34.21 8.34 -5.76
N GLU A 51 34.68 8.80 -6.92
CA GLU A 51 33.93 9.71 -7.77
C GLU A 51 32.57 9.13 -8.21
N ALA A 52 32.58 7.87 -8.65
CA ALA A 52 31.35 7.20 -9.08
C ALA A 52 30.36 6.99 -7.94
N VAL A 53 30.83 6.59 -6.76
CA VAL A 53 29.98 6.43 -5.56
C VAL A 53 29.42 7.78 -5.13
N ALA A 54 30.25 8.82 -5.04
CA ALA A 54 29.80 10.16 -4.67
C ALA A 54 28.76 10.72 -5.67
N ASN A 55 28.97 10.53 -6.97
CA ASN A 55 28.01 10.94 -7.98
C ASN A 55 26.70 10.16 -7.87
N PHE A 56 26.75 8.86 -7.60
CA PHE A 56 25.56 8.05 -7.39
C PHE A 56 24.80 8.51 -6.13
N GLU A 57 25.47 8.71 -5.01
CA GLU A 57 24.87 9.19 -3.76
C GLU A 57 24.22 10.58 -3.95
N ALA A 58 24.85 11.47 -4.71
CA ALA A 58 24.30 12.79 -5.01
C ALA A 58 23.02 12.78 -5.85
N THR A 59 22.72 11.69 -6.55
CA THR A 59 21.46 11.52 -7.29
C THR A 59 20.32 10.99 -6.42
N GLN A 60 20.61 10.54 -5.21
CA GLN A 60 19.60 9.98 -4.33
C GLN A 60 18.77 11.10 -3.68
N THR A 61 17.47 10.88 -3.61
CA THR A 61 16.50 11.75 -2.93
C THR A 61 16.00 11.10 -1.66
N TYR A 62 15.76 11.90 -0.62
CA TYR A 62 15.16 11.42 0.61
C TYR A 62 13.66 11.22 0.45
N ASP A 63 13.17 10.01 0.69
CA ASP A 63 11.73 9.71 0.86
C ASP A 63 11.42 9.69 2.37
N PHE A 64 11.02 10.84 2.91
CA PHE A 64 10.75 11.03 4.34
C PHE A 64 9.48 10.31 4.83
N GLU A 65 8.71 9.71 3.94
CA GLU A 65 7.55 8.87 4.29
C GLU A 65 7.96 7.43 4.66
N LYS A 66 9.22 7.08 4.45
CA LYS A 66 9.81 5.80 4.80
C LYS A 66 10.98 6.02 5.72
N ILE A 67 11.36 4.97 6.47
CA ILE A 67 12.63 4.99 7.19
C ILE A 67 13.76 5.22 6.17
N LEU A 68 14.55 6.27 6.40
CA LEU A 68 15.66 6.57 5.52
C LEU A 68 16.69 5.43 5.55
N PRO A 69 17.28 5.07 4.41
CA PRO A 69 18.25 3.99 4.36
C PRO A 69 19.55 4.38 5.09
N LEU A 70 20.10 3.44 5.87
CA LEU A 70 21.42 3.59 6.51
C LEU A 70 22.55 3.67 5.48
N TYR A 71 22.32 3.09 4.30
CA TYR A 71 23.25 3.04 3.18
C TYR A 71 22.51 3.27 1.87
N TYR A 72 23.10 4.08 0.99
CA TYR A 72 22.62 4.25 -0.38
C TYR A 72 23.43 3.35 -1.31
N TRP A 73 22.89 2.19 -1.63
CA TRP A 73 23.52 1.25 -2.55
C TRP A 73 22.64 1.06 -3.79
N PRO A 74 23.27 0.90 -4.98
CA PRO A 74 22.51 0.68 -6.19
C PRO A 74 21.80 -0.67 -6.15
N ASN A 75 20.57 -0.70 -6.66
CA ASN A 75 19.94 -1.94 -7.07
C ASN A 75 20.54 -2.41 -8.41
N GLU A 76 20.13 -3.57 -8.90
CA GLU A 76 20.67 -4.17 -10.13
C GLU A 76 20.59 -3.24 -11.35
N ALA A 77 19.44 -2.61 -11.56
CA ALA A 77 19.21 -1.66 -12.66
C ALA A 77 20.09 -0.41 -12.53
N GLN A 78 20.18 0.17 -11.35
CA GLN A 78 21.01 1.36 -11.07
C GLN A 78 22.50 1.07 -11.18
N ALA A 79 22.96 -0.15 -10.82
CA ALA A 79 24.35 -0.57 -10.86
C ALA A 79 24.98 -0.43 -12.28
N THR A 80 24.16 -0.57 -13.34
CA THR A 80 24.64 -0.46 -14.71
C THR A 80 25.30 0.88 -15.01
N SER A 81 24.82 1.96 -14.39
CA SER A 81 25.40 3.31 -14.55
C SER A 81 26.82 3.43 -13.97
N LEU A 82 27.20 2.54 -13.06
CA LEU A 82 28.49 2.55 -12.38
C LEU A 82 29.53 1.62 -13.04
N PHE A 83 29.12 0.76 -13.98
CA PHE A 83 29.97 -0.30 -14.52
C PHE A 83 31.30 0.22 -15.07
N ALA A 84 31.30 1.27 -15.86
CA ALA A 84 32.54 1.79 -16.46
C ALA A 84 33.59 2.23 -15.43
N ALA A 85 33.13 2.91 -14.36
CA ALA A 85 34.02 3.35 -13.29
C ALA A 85 34.50 2.19 -12.42
N MET A 86 33.61 1.27 -12.07
CA MET A 86 33.94 0.08 -11.30
C MET A 86 34.89 -0.85 -12.07
N ASP A 87 34.69 -1.04 -13.39
CA ASP A 87 35.62 -1.81 -14.24
C ASP A 87 36.99 -1.18 -14.31
N ARG A 88 37.08 0.16 -14.35
CA ARG A 88 38.33 0.88 -14.24
C ARG A 88 39.03 0.60 -12.88
N ALA A 89 38.27 0.66 -11.79
CA ALA A 89 38.79 0.34 -10.44
C ALA A 89 39.31 -1.12 -10.36
N LEU A 90 38.57 -2.08 -10.93
CA LEU A 90 38.95 -3.48 -11.04
C LEU A 90 40.24 -3.66 -11.86
N GLU A 91 40.33 -3.02 -13.04
CA GLU A 91 41.56 -3.07 -13.87
C GLU A 91 42.78 -2.54 -13.13
N LYS A 92 42.66 -1.38 -12.45
CA LYS A 92 43.75 -0.75 -11.72
C LYS A 92 44.16 -1.61 -10.51
N SER A 93 43.21 -2.15 -9.77
CA SER A 93 43.48 -3.08 -8.66
C SER A 93 44.20 -4.34 -9.13
N ALA A 94 43.79 -4.93 -10.24
CA ALA A 94 44.47 -6.07 -10.84
C ALA A 94 45.92 -5.76 -11.23
N LYS A 95 46.22 -4.52 -11.74
CA LYS A 95 47.60 -4.06 -12.03
C LYS A 95 48.42 -3.95 -10.76
N VAL A 96 47.86 -3.47 -9.63
CA VAL A 96 48.57 -3.45 -8.34
C VAL A 96 48.94 -4.85 -7.92
N ILE A 97 48.02 -5.77 -7.93
CA ILE A 97 48.24 -7.16 -7.50
C ILE A 97 49.31 -7.83 -8.38
N LYS A 98 49.15 -7.75 -9.70
CA LYS A 98 50.07 -8.40 -10.64
C LYS A 98 51.47 -7.80 -10.60
N GLY A 99 51.61 -6.47 -10.49
CA GLY A 99 52.88 -5.76 -10.65
C GLY A 99 53.63 -5.52 -9.34
N HIS A 100 52.93 -5.54 -8.17
CA HIS A 100 53.49 -5.09 -6.90
C HIS A 100 53.30 -6.05 -5.76
N SER A 101 52.78 -7.28 -5.97
CA SER A 101 52.68 -8.30 -4.95
C SER A 101 54.10 -8.79 -4.55
N MET A 102 54.35 -8.83 -3.22
CA MET A 102 55.64 -9.24 -2.63
C MET A 102 55.38 -10.24 -1.51
N VAL A 103 55.35 -11.52 -1.83
CA VAL A 103 55.11 -12.60 -0.84
C VAL A 103 56.42 -13.27 -0.47
N PHE A 104 56.76 -13.20 0.82
CA PHE A 104 57.93 -13.84 1.38
C PHE A 104 57.59 -14.60 2.66
N GLY A 105 58.01 -15.86 2.73
CA GLY A 105 57.65 -16.74 3.85
C GLY A 105 56.11 -16.88 4.02
N GLY A 106 55.39 -16.93 2.92
CA GLY A 106 53.92 -17.03 2.92
C GLY A 106 53.20 -15.74 3.34
N LYS A 107 53.89 -14.60 3.56
CA LYS A 107 53.29 -13.35 4.00
C LYS A 107 53.49 -12.25 2.98
N GLN A 108 52.38 -11.56 2.63
CA GLN A 108 52.42 -10.35 1.80
C GLN A 108 53.18 -9.23 2.55
N LYS A 109 53.99 -8.43 1.80
CA LYS A 109 54.82 -7.32 2.35
C LYS A 109 54.39 -5.96 1.86
N ASN A 110 53.47 -5.91 0.88
CA ASN A 110 52.92 -4.66 0.33
C ASN A 110 51.45 -4.52 0.71
N ASP A 111 51.12 -3.58 1.60
CA ASP A 111 49.80 -3.29 2.09
C ASP A 111 48.82 -2.81 0.98
N TYR A 112 49.33 -2.13 -0.06
CA TYR A 112 48.47 -1.73 -1.21
C TYR A 112 47.90 -2.91 -2.01
N VAL A 113 48.50 -4.10 -1.89
CA VAL A 113 47.93 -5.31 -2.48
C VAL A 113 46.68 -5.72 -1.73
N VAL A 114 46.65 -5.62 -0.41
CA VAL A 114 45.46 -5.90 0.41
C VAL A 114 44.37 -4.88 0.12
N LYS A 115 44.72 -3.57 0.09
CA LYS A 115 43.83 -2.49 -0.29
C LYS A 115 43.23 -2.67 -1.70
N ALA A 116 44.04 -3.18 -2.64
CA ALA A 116 43.56 -3.46 -3.99
C ALA A 116 42.52 -4.61 -4.03
N TYR A 117 42.71 -5.68 -3.22
CA TYR A 117 41.68 -6.71 -3.09
C TYR A 117 40.40 -6.18 -2.47
N LEU A 118 40.50 -5.30 -1.46
CA LEU A 118 39.32 -4.66 -0.86
C LEU A 118 38.60 -3.76 -1.86
N LEU A 119 39.34 -3.01 -2.71
CA LEU A 119 38.76 -2.21 -3.76
C LEU A 119 38.07 -3.09 -4.83
N ILE A 120 38.59 -4.27 -5.15
CA ILE A 120 37.92 -5.26 -5.98
C ILE A 120 36.58 -5.67 -5.36
N ALA A 121 36.60 -6.07 -4.07
CA ALA A 121 35.40 -6.50 -3.37
C ALA A 121 34.29 -5.39 -3.38
N ARG A 122 34.68 -4.13 -3.06
CA ARG A 122 33.78 -2.97 -3.09
C ARG A 122 33.25 -2.69 -4.50
N SER A 123 34.11 -2.74 -5.53
CA SER A 123 33.68 -2.51 -6.92
C SER A 123 32.70 -3.57 -7.39
N ARG A 124 32.90 -4.85 -7.04
CA ARG A 124 31.99 -5.95 -7.33
C ARG A 124 30.64 -5.75 -6.61
N PHE A 125 30.66 -5.32 -5.36
CA PHE A 125 29.45 -5.01 -4.59
C PHE A 125 28.60 -3.91 -5.24
N TYR A 126 29.24 -2.80 -5.70
CA TYR A 126 28.54 -1.72 -6.38
C TYR A 126 28.08 -2.08 -7.80
N LYS A 127 28.69 -3.09 -8.43
CA LYS A 127 28.19 -3.67 -9.67
C LYS A 127 27.04 -4.67 -9.47
N HIS A 128 26.59 -4.87 -8.24
CA HIS A 128 25.62 -5.92 -7.86
C HIS A 128 26.13 -7.36 -8.12
N GLU A 129 27.43 -7.54 -8.31
CA GLU A 129 28.11 -8.84 -8.43
C GLU A 129 28.41 -9.40 -7.04
N LEU A 130 27.31 -9.75 -6.29
CA LEU A 130 27.38 -10.03 -4.84
C LEU A 130 28.21 -11.27 -4.50
N ILE A 131 28.12 -12.34 -5.31
CA ILE A 131 28.90 -13.57 -5.11
C ILE A 131 30.40 -13.30 -5.27
N GLN A 132 30.78 -12.58 -6.34
CA GLN A 132 32.18 -12.22 -6.59
C GLN A 132 32.72 -11.26 -5.52
N SER A 133 31.88 -10.42 -4.94
CA SER A 133 32.22 -9.58 -3.79
C SER A 133 32.55 -10.46 -2.57
N LEU A 134 31.71 -11.46 -2.27
CA LEU A 134 31.96 -12.42 -1.18
C LEU A 134 33.25 -13.23 -1.40
N GLU A 135 33.50 -13.71 -2.62
CA GLU A 135 34.73 -14.41 -2.95
C GLU A 135 35.97 -13.55 -2.67
N ALA A 136 35.91 -12.26 -3.07
CA ALA A 136 37.02 -11.35 -2.81
C ALA A 136 37.20 -11.02 -1.33
N THR A 137 36.10 -10.83 -0.57
CA THR A 137 36.19 -10.60 0.89
C THR A 137 36.68 -11.83 1.64
N SER A 138 36.22 -13.04 1.29
CA SER A 138 36.69 -14.29 1.86
C SER A 138 38.17 -14.47 1.62
N TYR A 139 38.64 -14.19 0.39
CA TYR A 139 40.08 -14.26 0.07
C TYR A 139 40.89 -13.32 0.95
N ILE A 140 40.40 -12.08 1.21
CA ILE A 140 41.10 -11.13 2.09
C ILE A 140 41.24 -11.71 3.50
N VAL A 141 40.14 -12.25 4.03
CA VAL A 141 40.15 -12.84 5.38
C VAL A 141 41.08 -14.02 5.43
N ASP A 142 40.95 -15.01 4.53
CA ASP A 142 41.73 -16.24 4.53
C ASP A 142 43.23 -15.99 4.39
N GLN A 143 43.64 -15.01 3.59
CA GLN A 143 45.04 -14.77 3.26
C GLN A 143 45.73 -13.75 4.16
N PHE A 144 45.01 -12.81 4.76
CA PHE A 144 45.62 -11.66 5.41
C PHE A 144 45.20 -11.49 6.87
N GLU A 145 44.26 -12.28 7.39
CA GLU A 145 43.91 -12.25 8.80
C GLU A 145 45.15 -12.59 9.67
N GLY A 146 45.35 -11.84 10.75
CA GLY A 146 46.52 -11.97 11.62
C GLY A 146 47.79 -11.28 11.12
N LEU A 147 47.73 -10.53 10.00
CA LEU A 147 48.80 -9.64 9.58
C LEU A 147 48.54 -8.22 10.08
N ASP A 148 49.43 -7.68 10.94
CA ASP A 148 49.28 -6.34 11.53
C ASP A 148 49.05 -5.24 10.47
N MET A 149 49.64 -5.38 9.27
CA MET A 149 49.49 -4.45 8.19
C MET A 149 48.15 -4.53 7.44
N ALA A 150 47.31 -5.52 7.73
CA ALA A 150 46.03 -5.78 7.05
C ALA A 150 44.83 -5.74 8.01
N THR A 151 45.03 -5.42 9.28
CA THR A 151 43.99 -5.45 10.31
C THR A 151 42.79 -4.56 9.95
N GLU A 152 43.04 -3.40 9.37
CA GLU A 152 42.00 -2.48 8.95
C GLU A 152 41.23 -3.02 7.74
N GLU A 153 41.92 -3.51 6.72
CA GLU A 153 41.32 -4.04 5.50
C GLU A 153 40.51 -5.32 5.75
N VAL A 154 41.01 -6.18 6.66
CA VAL A 154 40.27 -7.38 7.10
C VAL A 154 38.98 -7.00 7.81
N PHE A 155 38.98 -5.98 8.69
CA PHE A 155 37.78 -5.45 9.30
C PHE A 155 36.74 -5.00 8.23
N TRP A 156 37.18 -4.15 7.27
CA TRP A 156 36.33 -3.66 6.22
C TRP A 156 35.82 -4.78 5.27
N ALA A 157 36.65 -5.80 5.03
CA ALA A 157 36.26 -6.97 4.25
C ALA A 157 35.16 -7.78 4.95
N LYS A 158 35.32 -8.07 6.25
CA LYS A 158 34.30 -8.77 7.05
C LYS A 158 32.99 -7.98 7.12
N LEU A 159 33.07 -6.67 7.32
CA LEU A 159 31.85 -5.81 7.31
C LEU A 159 31.17 -5.80 5.95
N LEU A 160 31.92 -5.69 4.84
CA LEU A 160 31.33 -5.75 3.50
C LEU A 160 30.72 -7.13 3.20
N ALA A 161 31.36 -8.21 3.67
CA ALA A 161 30.79 -9.55 3.57
C ALA A 161 29.46 -9.66 4.34
N ALA A 162 29.41 -9.14 5.57
CA ALA A 162 28.16 -9.09 6.34
C ALA A 162 27.06 -8.31 5.60
N GLN A 163 27.36 -7.13 5.09
CA GLN A 163 26.44 -6.31 4.29
C GLN A 163 25.98 -7.03 3.02
N THR A 164 26.88 -7.77 2.38
CA THR A 164 26.57 -8.56 1.18
C THR A 164 25.63 -9.72 1.53
N HIS A 165 25.88 -10.43 2.64
CA HIS A 165 25.00 -11.49 3.13
C HIS A 165 23.61 -10.95 3.46
N ILE A 166 23.49 -9.78 4.09
CA ILE A 166 22.19 -9.14 4.36
C ILE A 166 21.44 -8.91 3.05
N ARG A 167 22.10 -8.34 2.03
CA ARG A 167 21.48 -8.10 0.71
C ARG A 167 21.05 -9.39 -0.01
N MET A 168 21.69 -10.51 0.29
CA MET A 168 21.33 -11.83 -0.23
C MET A 168 20.28 -12.57 0.63
N GLY A 169 19.77 -11.96 1.70
CA GLY A 169 18.82 -12.59 2.63
C GLY A 169 19.43 -13.66 3.55
N ASN A 170 20.76 -13.69 3.72
CA ASN A 170 21.47 -14.65 4.57
C ASN A 170 21.86 -14.00 5.92
N GLY A 171 20.84 -13.76 6.76
CA GLY A 171 21.00 -13.07 8.05
C GLY A 171 21.94 -13.79 9.01
N PHE A 172 21.88 -15.12 9.08
CA PHE A 172 22.74 -15.91 9.98
C PHE A 172 24.25 -15.70 9.74
N SER A 173 24.68 -15.72 8.47
CA SER A 173 26.07 -15.47 8.12
C SER A 173 26.48 -14.02 8.37
N ALA A 174 25.54 -13.09 8.18
CA ALA A 174 25.79 -11.67 8.44
C ALA A 174 26.02 -11.41 9.93
N GLU A 175 25.15 -11.96 10.80
CA GLU A 175 25.26 -11.81 12.25
C GLU A 175 26.59 -12.37 12.78
N ALA A 176 26.95 -13.57 12.34
CA ALA A 176 28.22 -14.18 12.74
C ALA A 176 29.44 -13.32 12.40
N LEU A 177 29.43 -12.68 11.21
CA LEU A 177 30.51 -11.76 10.82
C LEU A 177 30.50 -10.46 11.62
N LEU A 178 29.31 -9.92 11.93
CA LEU A 178 29.19 -8.73 12.76
C LEU A 178 29.66 -9.00 14.19
N ASP A 179 29.34 -10.16 14.77
CA ASP A 179 29.80 -10.58 16.10
C ASP A 179 31.30 -10.72 16.15
N ASP A 180 31.91 -11.24 15.07
CA ASP A 180 33.37 -11.42 14.99
C ASP A 180 34.11 -10.06 14.95
N ILE A 181 33.57 -9.06 14.24
CA ILE A 181 34.24 -7.76 14.13
C ILE A 181 33.94 -6.80 15.28
N TYR A 182 32.80 -6.93 15.99
CA TYR A 182 32.37 -5.97 16.98
C TYR A 182 33.13 -6.11 18.31
N THR A 183 33.87 -5.09 18.66
CA THR A 183 34.42 -4.93 20.00
C THR A 183 34.32 -3.48 20.46
N LYS A 184 34.18 -3.24 21.77
CA LYS A 184 34.15 -1.88 22.35
C LYS A 184 35.47 -1.11 22.21
N LYS A 185 36.55 -1.78 21.79
CA LYS A 185 37.90 -1.19 21.62
C LYS A 185 38.22 -0.81 20.18
N LEU A 186 37.28 -0.93 19.25
CA LEU A 186 37.44 -0.51 17.84
C LEU A 186 37.80 0.98 17.73
N PRO A 187 38.62 1.37 16.74
CA PRO A 187 38.69 2.76 16.31
C PRO A 187 37.29 3.33 16.05
N LYS A 188 37.08 4.62 16.36
CA LYS A 188 35.71 5.20 16.30
C LYS A 188 35.02 5.01 14.96
N GLU A 189 35.71 5.15 13.85
CA GLU A 189 35.16 4.96 12.52
C GLU A 189 34.67 3.52 12.32
N GLN A 190 35.50 2.54 12.67
CA GLN A 190 35.12 1.13 12.59
C GLN A 190 33.99 0.78 13.57
N LEU A 191 33.98 1.40 14.76
CA LEU A 191 32.90 1.21 15.74
C LEU A 191 31.54 1.67 15.18
N ILE A 192 31.50 2.88 14.61
CA ILE A 192 30.26 3.41 13.99
C ILE A 192 29.83 2.53 12.82
N ALA A 193 30.78 2.13 11.96
CA ALA A 193 30.50 1.26 10.83
C ALA A 193 29.95 -0.11 11.24
N ALA A 194 30.47 -0.72 12.31
CA ALA A 194 29.96 -1.96 12.86
C ALA A 194 28.55 -1.78 13.46
N GLN A 195 28.31 -0.68 14.20
CA GLN A 195 27.00 -0.35 14.77
C GLN A 195 25.96 -0.13 13.67
N LYS A 196 26.31 0.58 12.60
CA LYS A 196 25.47 0.71 11.41
C LYS A 196 25.22 -0.63 10.72
N GLY A 197 26.21 -1.52 10.71
CA GLY A 197 26.06 -2.88 10.19
C GLY A 197 25.01 -3.69 10.96
N TYR A 198 25.05 -3.66 12.29
CA TYR A 198 24.03 -4.29 13.13
C TYR A 198 22.64 -3.63 12.94
N ALA A 199 22.57 -2.31 12.92
CA ALA A 199 21.31 -1.61 12.66
C ALA A 199 20.70 -2.04 11.31
N TYR A 200 21.51 -2.14 10.27
CA TYR A 200 21.07 -2.60 8.96
C TYR A 200 20.60 -4.04 8.95
N TYR A 201 21.33 -4.92 9.67
CA TYR A 201 20.93 -6.32 9.87
C TYR A 201 19.56 -6.42 10.54
N HIS A 202 19.38 -5.75 11.67
CA HIS A 202 18.10 -5.79 12.39
C HIS A 202 16.95 -5.17 11.58
N LEU A 203 17.19 -4.09 10.82
CA LEU A 203 16.18 -3.54 9.90
C LEU A 203 15.78 -4.53 8.81
N SER A 204 16.73 -5.27 8.25
CA SER A 204 16.45 -6.27 7.21
C SER A 204 15.64 -7.46 7.73
N GLU A 205 15.78 -7.78 9.03
CA GLU A 205 15.02 -8.82 9.73
C GLU A 205 13.71 -8.32 10.34
N GLY A 206 13.36 -7.03 10.14
CA GLY A 206 12.17 -6.41 10.71
C GLY A 206 12.20 -6.17 12.21
N ARG A 207 13.35 -6.32 12.86
CA ARG A 207 13.56 -6.13 14.29
C ARG A 207 13.80 -4.66 14.62
N MET A 208 12.70 -3.87 14.62
CA MET A 208 12.76 -2.40 14.70
C MET A 208 13.36 -1.89 16.01
N LYS A 209 13.09 -2.55 17.13
CA LYS A 209 13.59 -2.13 18.44
C LYS A 209 15.10 -2.28 18.54
N GLU A 210 15.62 -3.43 18.16
CA GLU A 210 17.06 -3.69 18.16
C GLU A 210 17.78 -2.78 17.16
N ALA A 211 17.17 -2.55 16.01
CA ALA A 211 17.69 -1.61 15.02
C ALA A 211 17.79 -0.19 15.59
N GLN A 212 16.78 0.26 16.34
CA GLN A 212 16.75 1.57 16.99
C GLN A 212 17.91 1.70 17.99
N GLU A 213 18.10 0.71 18.86
CA GLU A 213 19.20 0.70 19.85
C GLU A 213 20.58 0.85 19.19
N TRP A 214 20.81 0.14 18.08
CA TRP A 214 22.06 0.24 17.34
C TRP A 214 22.24 1.57 16.59
N VAL A 215 21.16 2.12 16.03
CA VAL A 215 21.17 3.45 15.39
C VAL A 215 21.49 4.54 16.41
N GLU A 216 20.89 4.49 17.58
CA GLU A 216 21.14 5.44 18.68
C GLU A 216 22.62 5.43 19.12
N LEU A 217 23.18 4.22 19.29
CA LEU A 217 24.60 4.08 19.59
C LEU A 217 25.48 4.65 18.50
N ALA A 218 25.17 4.40 17.23
CA ALA A 218 25.91 4.93 16.09
C ALA A 218 25.82 6.46 16.02
N ALA A 219 24.63 7.04 16.21
CA ALA A 219 24.40 8.49 16.23
C ALA A 219 25.17 9.17 17.38
N GLY A 220 25.20 8.53 18.57
CA GLY A 220 25.96 9.02 19.72
C GLY A 220 27.48 9.04 19.49
N ASN A 221 28.01 8.08 18.73
CA ASN A 221 29.43 7.98 18.39
C ASN A 221 29.83 8.80 17.17
N ALA A 222 28.88 9.15 16.27
CA ALA A 222 29.18 9.86 15.01
C ALA A 222 29.84 11.22 15.25
N LYS A 223 30.96 11.45 14.56
CA LYS A 223 31.73 12.71 14.61
C LYS A 223 31.41 13.61 13.43
N ASN A 224 31.17 13.04 12.27
CA ASN A 224 30.74 13.77 11.09
C ASN A 224 29.33 14.32 11.34
N LYS A 225 29.17 15.63 11.18
CA LYS A 225 27.89 16.29 11.44
C LYS A 225 26.76 15.73 10.57
N GLU A 226 27.01 15.53 9.27
CA GLU A 226 26.00 15.06 8.32
C GLU A 226 25.58 13.62 8.62
N GLU A 227 26.53 12.74 8.91
CA GLU A 227 26.25 11.37 9.35
C GLU A 227 25.47 11.37 10.66
N LYS A 228 25.82 12.21 11.62
CA LYS A 228 25.12 12.32 12.89
C LYS A 228 23.68 12.78 12.68
N VAL A 229 23.46 13.80 11.84
CA VAL A 229 22.14 14.29 11.47
C VAL A 229 21.28 13.16 10.88
N LEU A 230 21.83 12.43 9.91
CA LEU A 230 21.09 11.33 9.25
C LEU A 230 20.75 10.20 10.24
N LEU A 231 21.72 9.77 11.04
CA LEU A 231 21.50 8.71 12.04
C LEU A 231 20.49 9.13 13.12
N THR A 232 20.54 10.40 13.59
CA THR A 232 19.59 10.91 14.57
C THR A 232 18.19 10.99 13.94
N TYR A 233 18.09 11.36 12.65
CA TYR A 233 16.82 11.37 11.91
C TYR A 233 16.24 9.97 11.78
N ILE A 234 17.04 8.98 11.38
CA ILE A 234 16.62 7.57 11.30
C ILE A 234 16.16 7.05 12.68
N ASN A 235 16.90 7.43 13.74
CA ASN A 235 16.53 7.09 15.11
C ASN A 235 15.14 7.64 15.48
N ALA A 236 14.85 8.88 15.09
CA ALA A 236 13.54 9.49 15.31
C ALA A 236 12.42 8.76 14.55
N GLN A 237 12.68 8.33 13.31
CA GLN A 237 11.73 7.53 12.53
C GLN A 237 11.47 6.17 13.19
N LEU A 238 12.52 5.51 13.70
CA LEU A 238 12.38 4.22 14.38
C LEU A 238 11.58 4.33 15.68
N TYR A 239 11.77 5.39 16.45
CA TYR A 239 10.91 5.67 17.61
C TYR A 239 9.43 5.84 17.20
N ALA A 240 9.16 6.54 16.10
CA ALA A 240 7.79 6.69 15.59
C ALA A 240 7.17 5.35 15.18
N GLU A 241 7.92 4.50 14.47
CA GLU A 241 7.46 3.15 14.07
C GLU A 241 7.20 2.23 15.28
N LEU A 242 7.91 2.44 16.38
CA LEU A 242 7.71 1.73 17.65
C LEU A 242 6.54 2.28 18.46
N GLY A 243 5.83 3.33 17.98
CA GLY A 243 4.76 3.99 18.71
C GLY A 243 5.23 4.87 19.87
N MET A 244 6.52 5.20 19.91
CA MET A 244 7.16 6.03 20.94
C MET A 244 7.19 7.49 20.47
N GLY A 245 6.00 8.11 20.40
CA GLY A 245 5.82 9.45 19.80
C GLY A 245 6.62 10.53 20.52
N TYR A 246 6.66 10.53 21.83
CA TYR A 246 7.41 11.52 22.61
C TYR A 246 8.92 11.43 22.34
N GLU A 247 9.49 10.23 22.40
CA GLU A 247 10.91 10.00 22.11
C GLU A 247 11.26 10.35 20.65
N SER A 248 10.34 10.06 19.72
CA SER A 248 10.45 10.47 18.33
C SER A 248 10.51 11.99 18.20
N ALA A 249 9.59 12.74 18.82
CA ALA A 249 9.57 14.19 18.80
C ALA A 249 10.87 14.79 19.37
N MET A 250 11.35 14.25 20.49
CA MET A 250 12.62 14.66 21.09
C MET A 250 13.84 14.37 20.20
N ALA A 251 13.84 13.23 19.51
CA ALA A 251 14.91 12.90 18.57
C ALA A 251 14.90 13.81 17.33
N TYR A 252 13.71 14.18 16.80
CA TYR A 252 13.62 15.19 15.75
C TYR A 252 14.07 16.58 16.23
N GLU A 253 13.82 16.95 17.47
CA GLU A 253 14.37 18.20 18.06
C GLU A 253 15.91 18.17 18.08
N GLN A 254 16.51 17.03 18.47
CA GLN A 254 17.97 16.87 18.39
C GLN A 254 18.51 17.01 16.95
N VAL A 255 17.76 16.52 15.93
CA VAL A 255 18.12 16.78 14.53
C VAL A 255 18.16 18.27 14.23
N LEU A 256 17.17 19.04 14.68
CA LEU A 256 17.11 20.49 14.48
C LEU A 256 18.24 21.22 15.21
N ASP A 257 18.60 20.79 16.42
CA ASP A 257 19.71 21.34 17.21
C ASP A 257 21.08 21.13 16.53
N LEU A 258 21.21 20.07 15.72
CA LEU A 258 22.41 19.83 14.91
C LEU A 258 22.50 20.79 13.70
N HIS A 259 21.49 21.60 13.42
CA HIS A 259 21.43 22.54 12.31
C HIS A 259 21.82 21.90 10.97
N PRO A 260 21.00 21.01 10.40
CA PRO A 260 21.29 20.35 9.13
C PRO A 260 21.61 21.32 8.02
N ASN A 261 22.55 20.96 7.14
CA ASN A 261 22.87 21.77 5.96
C ASN A 261 21.78 21.64 4.87
N ASN A 262 21.12 20.49 4.83
CA ASN A 262 20.03 20.23 3.90
C ASN A 262 18.70 20.75 4.48
N TYR A 263 18.03 21.63 3.71
CA TYR A 263 16.75 22.22 4.13
C TYR A 263 15.62 21.21 4.19
N ASP A 264 15.58 20.22 3.29
CA ASP A 264 14.54 19.20 3.27
C ASP A 264 14.55 18.36 4.55
N ILE A 265 15.75 18.02 5.06
CA ILE A 265 15.89 17.35 6.36
C ILE A 265 15.40 18.26 7.49
N THR A 266 15.74 19.55 7.45
CA THR A 266 15.29 20.51 8.47
C THR A 266 13.78 20.63 8.48
N PHE A 267 13.19 20.87 7.31
CA PHE A 267 11.74 20.99 7.15
C PHE A 267 11.02 19.70 7.57
N SER A 268 11.49 18.55 7.08
CA SER A 268 10.89 17.26 7.43
C SER A 268 10.99 16.95 8.93
N ALA A 269 12.13 17.28 9.57
CA ALA A 269 12.27 17.13 11.02
C ALA A 269 11.29 18.02 11.80
N GLN A 270 11.05 19.26 11.35
CA GLN A 270 10.04 20.13 11.96
C GLN A 270 8.61 19.56 11.83
N ILE A 271 8.25 19.09 10.64
CA ILE A 271 6.94 18.50 10.39
C ILE A 271 6.75 17.21 11.18
N LYS A 272 7.73 16.31 11.15
CA LYS A 272 7.65 15.04 11.87
C LYS A 272 7.67 15.22 13.39
N ARG A 273 8.41 16.21 13.92
CA ARG A 273 8.31 16.60 15.32
C ARG A 273 6.91 17.06 15.68
N ALA A 274 6.30 17.91 14.85
CA ALA A 274 4.95 18.38 15.07
C ALA A 274 3.91 17.24 14.94
N GLU A 275 4.10 16.31 14.00
CA GLU A 275 3.24 15.15 13.82
C GLU A 275 3.25 14.24 15.06
N ASN A 276 4.42 14.05 15.69
CA ASN A 276 4.61 13.23 16.90
C ASN A 276 4.44 14.01 18.22
N PHE A 277 4.09 15.30 18.15
CA PHE A 277 3.84 16.12 19.34
C PHE A 277 2.62 15.61 20.12
N ASP A 278 2.79 15.39 21.42
CA ASP A 278 1.73 14.91 22.29
C ASP A 278 0.98 16.10 22.91
N VAL A 279 -0.23 16.35 22.42
CA VAL A 279 -1.10 17.45 22.87
C VAL A 279 -1.65 17.26 24.30
N TYR A 280 -1.54 16.07 24.86
CA TYR A 280 -1.98 15.77 26.22
C TYR A 280 -0.86 15.92 27.25
N MET A 281 0.40 15.86 26.79
CA MET A 281 1.58 16.02 27.65
C MET A 281 2.12 17.45 27.64
N GLU A 282 1.93 18.16 26.51
CA GLU A 282 2.48 19.49 26.30
C GLU A 282 1.39 20.46 25.79
N ASP A 283 1.56 21.77 26.06
CA ASP A 283 0.64 22.80 25.58
C ASP A 283 0.71 22.94 24.06
N ILE A 284 -0.41 22.70 23.39
CA ILE A 284 -0.54 22.85 21.93
C ILE A 284 -0.07 24.21 21.43
N ALA A 285 -0.15 25.27 22.22
CA ALA A 285 0.30 26.60 21.85
C ALA A 285 1.80 26.65 21.46
N VAL A 286 2.60 25.72 21.98
CA VAL A 286 4.03 25.60 21.65
C VAL A 286 4.18 25.24 20.17
N ILE A 287 3.57 24.14 19.75
CA ILE A 287 3.69 23.64 18.38
C ILE A 287 2.97 24.55 17.39
N GLU A 288 1.85 25.15 17.77
CA GLU A 288 1.14 26.10 16.92
C GLU A 288 1.97 27.35 16.61
N LYS A 289 2.71 27.85 17.60
CA LYS A 289 3.61 29.00 17.41
C LYS A 289 4.69 28.66 16.37
N GLU A 290 5.19 27.45 16.40
CA GLU A 290 6.19 26.96 15.43
C GLU A 290 5.59 26.83 14.04
N LEU A 291 4.43 26.14 13.91
CA LEU A 291 3.75 25.99 12.63
C LEU A 291 3.37 27.34 12.01
N LYS A 292 2.88 28.30 12.83
CA LYS A 292 2.63 29.68 12.40
C LYS A 292 3.90 30.40 11.93
N LYS A 293 5.05 30.12 12.56
CA LYS A 293 6.35 30.66 12.13
C LYS A 293 6.78 30.04 10.79
N MET A 294 6.60 28.72 10.64
CA MET A 294 6.90 28.02 9.39
C MET A 294 6.05 28.54 8.21
N LEU A 295 4.76 28.81 8.42
CA LEU A 295 3.86 29.37 7.40
C LEU A 295 4.28 30.78 6.92
N ARG A 296 5.00 31.55 7.76
CA ARG A 296 5.49 32.90 7.43
C ARG A 296 6.84 32.89 6.70
N ASP A 297 7.55 31.76 6.70
CA ASP A 297 8.81 31.61 6.01
C ASP A 297 8.55 31.35 4.52
N ASP A 298 9.04 32.21 3.65
CA ASP A 298 8.87 32.11 2.20
C ASP A 298 9.50 30.83 1.61
N LYS A 299 10.46 30.22 2.31
CA LYS A 299 11.03 28.92 1.92
C LYS A 299 10.01 27.78 1.95
N ASN A 300 8.93 27.95 2.72
CA ASN A 300 7.92 26.94 2.92
C ASN A 300 6.68 27.10 2.03
N ILE A 301 6.70 27.97 1.03
CA ILE A 301 5.54 28.20 0.16
C ILE A 301 5.06 26.89 -0.47
N SER A 302 5.99 26.05 -0.95
CA SER A 302 5.68 24.75 -1.56
C SER A 302 5.34 23.64 -0.57
N TYR A 303 5.47 23.89 0.72
CA TYR A 303 5.24 22.93 1.81
C TYR A 303 4.07 23.32 2.72
N ARG A 304 3.36 24.42 2.43
CA ARG A 304 2.25 24.91 3.26
C ARG A 304 1.15 23.89 3.45
N ASP A 305 0.90 23.07 2.44
CA ASP A 305 -0.05 21.96 2.50
C ASP A 305 0.27 20.98 3.64
N GLN A 306 1.54 20.61 3.82
CA GLN A 306 1.98 19.71 4.90
C GLN A 306 1.88 20.39 6.28
N ILE A 307 2.20 21.69 6.36
CA ILE A 307 2.12 22.44 7.61
C ILE A 307 0.67 22.53 8.10
N TYR A 308 -0.27 22.90 7.21
CA TYR A 308 -1.70 22.94 7.54
C TYR A 308 -2.24 21.56 7.89
N TYR A 309 -1.82 20.52 7.18
CA TYR A 309 -2.22 19.15 7.43
C TYR A 309 -1.83 18.68 8.84
N VAL A 310 -0.56 18.85 9.22
CA VAL A 310 -0.09 18.45 10.55
C VAL A 310 -0.77 19.26 11.65
N TRP A 311 -1.00 20.55 11.41
CA TRP A 311 -1.77 21.38 12.34
C TRP A 311 -3.20 20.86 12.51
N ALA A 312 -3.84 20.48 11.41
CA ALA A 312 -5.17 19.85 11.46
C ALA A 312 -5.18 18.55 12.27
N LEU A 313 -4.16 17.68 12.11
CA LEU A 313 -4.04 16.46 12.90
C LEU A 313 -3.98 16.75 14.40
N LYS A 314 -3.22 17.79 14.82
CA LYS A 314 -3.14 18.18 16.24
C LYS A 314 -4.47 18.71 16.77
N ARG A 315 -5.29 19.35 15.93
CA ARG A 315 -6.66 19.76 16.30
C ARG A 315 -7.61 18.56 16.37
N LEU A 316 -7.41 17.55 15.51
CA LEU A 316 -8.16 16.29 15.61
C LEU A 316 -7.83 15.50 16.88
N ASP A 317 -6.57 15.49 17.29
CA ASP A 317 -6.17 14.89 18.57
C ASP A 317 -6.92 15.52 19.78
N LEU A 318 -7.34 16.78 19.64
CA LEU A 318 -8.16 17.50 20.65
C LEU A 318 -9.67 17.45 20.36
N GLU A 319 -10.11 16.69 19.36
CA GLU A 319 -11.50 16.60 18.91
C GLU A 319 -12.11 17.95 18.46
N GLU A 320 -11.26 18.92 18.07
CA GLU A 320 -11.67 20.23 17.57
C GLU A 320 -11.95 20.17 16.06
N TYR A 321 -12.96 19.38 15.66
CA TYR A 321 -13.32 19.06 14.28
C TYR A 321 -13.53 20.29 13.37
N PRO A 322 -14.26 21.37 13.76
CA PRO A 322 -14.47 22.52 12.86
C PRO A 322 -13.17 23.22 12.46
N GLU A 323 -12.23 23.35 13.41
CA GLU A 323 -10.92 23.95 13.14
C GLU A 323 -10.03 23.02 12.33
N ALA A 324 -10.07 21.71 12.62
CA ALA A 324 -9.36 20.71 11.84
C ALA A 324 -9.81 20.70 10.37
N GLU A 325 -11.11 20.71 10.11
CA GLU A 325 -11.66 20.79 8.74
C GLU A 325 -11.21 22.07 8.03
N ARG A 326 -11.27 23.22 8.71
CA ARG A 326 -10.79 24.47 8.14
C ARG A 326 -9.33 24.35 7.71
N LEU A 327 -8.47 23.81 8.57
CA LEU A 327 -7.05 23.61 8.29
C LEU A 327 -6.81 22.61 7.16
N LEU A 328 -7.61 21.53 7.08
CA LEU A 328 -7.53 20.56 5.97
C LEU A 328 -7.90 21.20 4.63
N ARG A 329 -8.92 22.05 4.61
CA ARG A 329 -9.28 22.83 3.40
C ARG A 329 -8.17 23.81 3.00
N GLU A 330 -7.49 24.46 3.97
CA GLU A 330 -6.31 25.28 3.72
C GLU A 330 -5.12 24.44 3.18
N SER A 331 -4.93 23.21 3.69
CA SER A 331 -3.95 22.27 3.17
C SER A 331 -4.21 21.96 1.69
N ILE A 332 -5.45 21.62 1.34
CA ILE A 332 -5.86 21.32 -0.04
C ILE A 332 -5.64 22.54 -0.95
N ALA A 333 -6.06 23.72 -0.50
CA ALA A 333 -5.94 24.97 -1.26
C ALA A 333 -4.48 25.40 -1.46
N SER A 334 -3.60 25.10 -0.51
CA SER A 334 -2.17 25.44 -0.55
C SER A 334 -1.32 24.41 -1.28
N SER A 335 -1.86 23.27 -1.69
CA SER A 335 -1.08 22.18 -2.29
C SER A 335 -0.61 22.54 -3.70
N ILE A 336 0.71 22.52 -3.90
CA ILE A 336 1.38 22.83 -5.17
C ILE A 336 2.16 21.61 -5.62
N ASN A 337 1.74 20.97 -6.71
CA ASN A 337 2.42 19.80 -7.28
C ASN A 337 2.67 18.63 -6.27
N ASN A 338 1.84 18.56 -5.24
CA ASN A 338 1.91 17.50 -4.21
C ASN A 338 0.58 16.74 -4.11
N PRO A 339 0.24 15.94 -5.14
CA PRO A 339 -1.03 15.23 -5.18
C PRO A 339 -1.19 14.24 -4.01
N ARG A 340 -0.08 13.64 -3.53
CA ARG A 340 -0.10 12.73 -2.39
C ARG A 340 -0.57 13.43 -1.11
N GLN A 341 -0.02 14.62 -0.79
CA GLN A 341 -0.46 15.39 0.38
C GLN A 341 -1.90 15.88 0.24
N LYS A 342 -2.27 16.33 -0.95
CA LYS A 342 -3.64 16.74 -1.25
C LYS A 342 -4.63 15.58 -1.04
N GLY A 343 -4.27 14.38 -1.51
CA GLY A 343 -5.05 13.16 -1.31
C GLY A 343 -5.17 12.78 0.17
N LYS A 344 -4.10 12.89 0.96
CA LYS A 344 -4.14 12.68 2.43
C LYS A 344 -5.12 13.65 3.11
N SER A 345 -5.13 14.92 2.69
CA SER A 345 -6.03 15.93 3.28
C SER A 345 -7.49 15.67 2.92
N TYR A 346 -7.79 15.25 1.69
CA TYR A 346 -9.12 14.79 1.31
C TYR A 346 -9.54 13.54 2.08
N LEU A 347 -8.64 12.57 2.23
CA LEU A 347 -8.91 11.34 2.98
C LEU A 347 -9.26 11.63 4.44
N GLN A 348 -8.57 12.58 5.06
CA GLN A 348 -8.85 12.97 6.44
C GLN A 348 -10.22 13.66 6.56
N LEU A 349 -10.60 14.58 5.63
CA LEU A 349 -11.93 15.15 5.57
C LEU A 349 -13.00 14.08 5.37
N ALA A 350 -12.76 13.15 4.43
CA ALA A 350 -13.68 12.05 4.19
C ALA A 350 -13.92 11.20 5.44
N THR A 351 -12.87 10.95 6.22
CA THR A 351 -12.96 10.20 7.47
C THR A 351 -13.79 10.94 8.51
N ILE A 352 -13.58 12.26 8.67
CA ILE A 352 -14.38 13.09 9.60
C ILE A 352 -15.86 13.04 9.22
N GLU A 353 -16.20 13.33 7.97
CA GLU A 353 -17.58 13.33 7.49
C GLU A 353 -18.23 11.94 7.60
N PHE A 354 -17.46 10.88 7.35
CA PHE A 354 -17.92 9.50 7.53
C PHE A 354 -18.25 9.18 8.99
N ASP A 355 -17.41 9.60 9.92
CA ASP A 355 -17.60 9.37 11.36
C ASP A 355 -18.82 10.15 11.90
N PHE A 356 -19.12 11.32 11.31
CA PHE A 356 -20.32 12.08 11.58
C PHE A 356 -21.56 11.59 10.79
N LYS A 357 -21.42 10.52 9.99
CA LYS A 357 -22.49 9.94 9.14
C LYS A 357 -22.99 10.90 8.04
N GLU A 358 -22.19 11.90 7.68
CA GLU A 358 -22.45 12.80 6.56
C GLU A 358 -21.96 12.15 5.26
N PHE A 359 -22.62 11.07 4.86
CA PHE A 359 -22.13 10.15 3.82
C PHE A 359 -22.04 10.79 2.44
N VAL A 360 -22.86 11.79 2.12
CA VAL A 360 -22.79 12.52 0.85
C VAL A 360 -21.48 13.29 0.73
N ASN A 361 -21.09 13.99 1.80
CA ASN A 361 -19.83 14.74 1.84
C ASN A 361 -18.63 13.75 1.90
N ALA A 362 -18.75 12.71 2.71
CA ALA A 362 -17.72 11.68 2.85
C ALA A 362 -17.38 11.05 1.49
N GLN A 363 -18.40 10.65 0.72
CA GLN A 363 -18.23 10.07 -0.61
C GLN A 363 -17.50 11.03 -1.54
N ALA A 364 -17.90 12.31 -1.62
CA ALA A 364 -17.26 13.29 -2.47
C ALA A 364 -15.78 13.53 -2.13
N TYR A 365 -15.44 13.51 -0.83
CA TYR A 365 -14.05 13.61 -0.39
C TYR A 365 -13.25 12.32 -0.62
N TYR A 366 -13.85 11.13 -0.48
CA TYR A 366 -13.18 9.87 -0.82
C TYR A 366 -12.86 9.79 -2.32
N ASP A 367 -13.78 10.17 -3.19
CA ASP A 367 -13.53 10.23 -4.65
C ASP A 367 -12.38 11.19 -4.98
N SER A 368 -12.36 12.35 -4.32
CA SER A 368 -11.29 13.33 -4.47
C SER A 368 -9.96 12.79 -3.97
N ALA A 369 -9.95 12.03 -2.85
CA ALA A 369 -8.77 11.39 -2.30
C ALA A 369 -8.21 10.32 -3.24
N ILE A 370 -9.06 9.42 -3.75
CA ILE A 370 -8.66 8.35 -4.70
C ILE A 370 -8.05 8.95 -5.97
N THR A 371 -8.66 10.02 -6.49
CA THR A 371 -8.15 10.70 -7.70
C THR A 371 -6.78 11.33 -7.46
N ALA A 372 -6.50 11.83 -6.27
CA ALA A 372 -5.25 12.53 -5.95
C ALA A 372 -4.14 11.61 -5.47
N LEU A 373 -4.46 10.51 -4.78
CA LEU A 373 -3.47 9.58 -4.23
C LEU A 373 -2.75 8.79 -5.34
N PRO A 374 -1.45 8.50 -5.18
CA PRO A 374 -0.73 7.66 -6.14
C PRO A 374 -1.23 6.21 -6.10
N GLY A 375 -1.18 5.51 -7.25
CA GLY A 375 -1.68 4.13 -7.37
C GLY A 375 -1.04 3.10 -6.44
N ASN A 376 0.15 3.39 -5.92
CA ASN A 376 0.84 2.55 -4.92
C ASN A 376 0.60 3.02 -3.47
N TYR A 377 -0.42 3.82 -3.21
CA TYR A 377 -0.74 4.28 -1.85
C TYR A 377 -1.25 3.10 -1.00
N PRO A 378 -0.70 2.88 0.21
CA PRO A 378 -1.11 1.77 1.06
C PRO A 378 -2.60 1.83 1.39
N GLY A 379 -3.34 0.75 1.14
CA GLY A 379 -4.77 0.65 1.42
C GLY A 379 -5.68 1.33 0.40
N LEU A 380 -5.17 1.73 -0.78
CA LEU A 380 -5.98 2.34 -1.83
C LEU A 380 -7.13 1.44 -2.28
N ASP A 381 -6.90 0.12 -2.42
CA ASP A 381 -7.93 -0.85 -2.81
C ASP A 381 -9.08 -0.92 -1.78
N THR A 382 -8.73 -0.91 -0.50
CA THR A 382 -9.74 -0.87 0.59
C THR A 382 -10.53 0.43 0.57
N LEU A 383 -9.87 1.54 0.23
CA LEU A 383 -10.51 2.84 0.09
C LEU A 383 -11.49 2.85 -1.10
N GLN A 384 -11.11 2.28 -2.23
CA GLN A 384 -11.96 2.13 -3.41
C GLN A 384 -13.21 1.30 -3.10
N GLN A 385 -13.04 0.13 -2.47
CA GLN A 385 -14.18 -0.71 -2.04
C GLN A 385 -15.14 0.03 -1.11
N ARG A 386 -14.62 0.80 -0.14
CA ARG A 386 -15.47 1.64 0.73
C ARG A 386 -16.23 2.69 -0.06
N THR A 387 -15.57 3.31 -1.01
CA THR A 387 -16.18 4.35 -1.86
C THR A 387 -17.28 3.79 -2.74
N GLU A 388 -17.13 2.58 -3.29
CA GLU A 388 -18.19 1.89 -4.05
C GLU A 388 -19.44 1.68 -3.19
N VAL A 389 -19.30 1.21 -1.95
CA VAL A 389 -20.43 1.07 -1.02
C VAL A 389 -21.08 2.42 -0.70
N LEU A 390 -20.28 3.48 -0.52
CA LEU A 390 -20.82 4.82 -0.29
C LEU A 390 -21.50 5.40 -1.52
N ASN A 391 -21.01 5.13 -2.71
CA ASN A 391 -21.66 5.55 -3.95
C ASN A 391 -23.08 4.97 -4.06
N GLU A 392 -23.22 3.69 -3.75
CA GLU A 392 -24.52 3.02 -3.74
C GLU A 392 -25.45 3.60 -2.64
N LEU A 393 -24.91 3.84 -1.45
CA LEU A 393 -25.65 4.46 -0.34
C LEU A 393 -26.16 5.87 -0.74
N VAL A 394 -25.28 6.72 -1.23
CA VAL A 394 -25.59 8.11 -1.60
C VAL A 394 -26.59 8.18 -2.75
N LEU A 395 -26.50 7.26 -3.72
CA LEU A 395 -27.48 7.15 -4.80
C LEU A 395 -28.89 6.90 -4.24
N ASN A 396 -29.01 5.95 -3.31
CA ASN A 396 -30.31 5.63 -2.69
C ASN A 396 -30.81 6.75 -1.78
N LEU A 397 -29.93 7.38 -0.96
CA LEU A 397 -30.32 8.53 -0.12
C LEU A 397 -30.79 9.72 -0.96
N ASN A 398 -30.14 10.01 -2.08
CA ASN A 398 -30.57 11.05 -3.01
C ASN A 398 -31.91 10.70 -3.67
N THR A 399 -32.12 9.42 -3.98
CA THR A 399 -33.42 8.93 -4.53
C THR A 399 -34.53 9.15 -3.53
N ILE A 400 -34.35 8.79 -2.26
CA ILE A 400 -35.32 9.02 -1.18
C ILE A 400 -35.64 10.52 -1.08
N ALA A 401 -34.61 11.37 -0.92
CA ALA A 401 -34.81 12.81 -0.78
C ALA A 401 -35.51 13.44 -1.99
N MET A 402 -35.25 12.93 -3.20
CA MET A 402 -35.94 13.36 -4.42
C MET A 402 -37.41 12.94 -4.42
N GLN A 403 -37.73 11.69 -4.09
CA GLN A 403 -39.07 11.18 -4.06
C GLN A 403 -39.92 11.88 -2.96
N ASP A 404 -39.38 12.03 -1.76
CA ASP A 404 -39.96 12.80 -0.67
C ASP A 404 -40.34 14.24 -1.13
N SER A 405 -39.39 14.90 -1.83
CA SER A 405 -39.61 16.25 -2.34
C SER A 405 -40.71 16.30 -3.39
N LEU A 406 -40.76 15.32 -4.31
CA LEU A 406 -41.81 15.26 -5.35
C LEU A 406 -43.18 15.00 -4.74
N GLN A 407 -43.29 14.10 -3.77
CA GLN A 407 -44.53 13.78 -3.06
C GLN A 407 -45.03 14.99 -2.24
N ALA A 408 -44.11 15.71 -1.55
CA ALA A 408 -44.43 16.92 -0.81
C ALA A 408 -44.92 18.07 -1.70
N MET A 409 -44.59 18.08 -2.98
CA MET A 409 -45.06 19.07 -3.96
C MET A 409 -46.36 18.69 -4.62
N TYR A 410 -46.77 17.42 -4.56
CA TYR A 410 -48.01 16.95 -5.16
C TYR A 410 -49.25 17.68 -4.58
N GLY A 411 -50.14 18.13 -5.45
CA GLY A 411 -51.35 18.87 -5.05
C GLY A 411 -51.15 20.33 -4.65
N GLN A 412 -49.91 20.86 -4.65
CA GLN A 412 -49.67 22.29 -4.42
C GLN A 412 -50.11 23.14 -5.64
N PRO A 413 -50.55 24.40 -5.42
CA PRO A 413 -50.91 25.29 -6.53
C PRO A 413 -49.75 25.54 -7.48
N GLU A 414 -50.02 25.49 -8.78
CA GLU A 414 -49.01 25.64 -9.84
C GLU A 414 -48.13 26.90 -9.65
N GLN A 415 -48.71 28.02 -9.31
CA GLN A 415 -48.00 29.26 -9.14
C GLN A 415 -46.97 29.19 -7.98
N VAL A 416 -47.32 28.52 -6.87
CA VAL A 416 -46.43 28.33 -5.72
C VAL A 416 -45.20 27.47 -6.11
N LEU A 417 -45.42 26.44 -6.94
CA LEU A 417 -44.37 25.58 -7.42
C LEU A 417 -43.45 26.31 -8.41
N ARG A 418 -44.04 27.12 -9.32
CA ARG A 418 -43.24 27.95 -10.24
C ARG A 418 -42.37 28.96 -9.50
N ASP A 419 -42.88 29.61 -8.46
CA ASP A 419 -42.15 30.57 -7.64
C ASP A 419 -41.01 29.83 -6.89
N LYS A 420 -41.25 28.65 -6.27
CA LYS A 420 -40.25 27.85 -5.62
C LYS A 420 -39.09 27.39 -6.56
N PHE A 421 -39.45 26.96 -7.78
CA PHE A 421 -38.42 26.58 -8.75
C PHE A 421 -37.65 27.78 -9.30
N ALA A 422 -38.26 28.92 -9.43
CA ALA A 422 -37.56 30.16 -9.79
C ALA A 422 -36.52 30.54 -8.72
N ASP A 423 -36.92 30.51 -7.45
CA ASP A 423 -36.01 30.76 -6.31
C ASP A 423 -34.86 29.72 -6.25
N TYR A 424 -35.19 28.45 -6.49
CA TYR A 424 -34.20 27.37 -6.54
C TYR A 424 -33.18 27.58 -7.66
N ILE A 425 -33.64 27.93 -8.88
CA ILE A 425 -32.77 28.17 -10.04
C ILE A 425 -31.86 29.38 -9.78
N GLU A 426 -32.40 30.45 -9.17
CA GLU A 426 -31.61 31.62 -8.80
C GLU A 426 -30.53 31.26 -7.78
N ALA A 427 -30.89 30.50 -6.73
CA ALA A 427 -29.95 30.03 -5.72
C ALA A 427 -28.92 29.03 -6.30
N LYS A 428 -29.28 28.18 -7.28
CA LYS A 428 -28.40 27.31 -8.02
C LYS A 428 -27.34 28.11 -8.80
N LYS A 429 -27.79 29.11 -9.57
CA LYS A 429 -26.92 29.99 -10.36
C LYS A 429 -25.90 30.74 -9.48
N LEU A 430 -26.36 31.30 -8.36
CA LEU A 430 -25.49 31.99 -7.42
C LEU A 430 -24.42 31.06 -6.87
N ARG A 431 -24.76 29.82 -6.52
CA ARG A 431 -23.79 28.83 -6.06
C ARG A 431 -22.80 28.40 -7.15
N GLU A 432 -23.26 28.23 -8.38
CA GLU A 432 -22.42 27.91 -9.52
C GLU A 432 -21.44 29.06 -9.84
N GLU A 433 -21.91 30.31 -9.81
CA GLU A 433 -21.07 31.51 -9.99
C GLU A 433 -20.03 31.64 -8.86
N GLU A 434 -20.42 31.40 -7.61
CA GLU A 434 -19.48 31.42 -6.48
C GLU A 434 -18.45 30.30 -6.57
N SER A 435 -18.87 29.11 -6.94
CA SER A 435 -17.96 27.97 -7.13
C SER A 435 -16.99 28.22 -8.29
N ALA A 436 -17.48 28.76 -9.39
CA ALA A 436 -16.64 29.14 -10.53
C ALA A 436 -15.63 30.24 -10.16
N ARG A 437 -16.05 31.24 -9.38
CA ARG A 437 -15.15 32.28 -8.85
C ARG A 437 -14.08 31.72 -7.92
N LEU A 438 -14.46 30.80 -7.02
CA LEU A 438 -13.52 30.12 -6.13
C LEU A 438 -12.53 29.23 -6.91
N ALA A 439 -13.01 28.53 -7.92
CA ALA A 439 -12.18 27.73 -8.82
C ALA A 439 -11.21 28.62 -9.63
N GLU A 440 -11.65 29.79 -10.08
CA GLU A 440 -10.78 30.77 -10.78
C GLU A 440 -9.70 31.31 -9.84
N ILE A 441 -10.06 31.67 -8.60
CA ILE A 441 -9.08 32.11 -7.57
C ILE A 441 -8.10 30.98 -7.28
N ALA A 442 -8.56 29.76 -7.12
CA ALA A 442 -7.69 28.59 -6.88
C ALA A 442 -6.75 28.34 -8.07
N ALA A 443 -7.25 28.44 -9.30
CA ALA A 443 -6.44 28.31 -10.51
C ALA A 443 -5.40 29.45 -10.65
N MET A 444 -5.77 30.68 -10.28
CA MET A 444 -4.88 31.84 -10.30
C MET A 444 -3.79 31.70 -9.21
N ASN A 445 -4.16 31.23 -8.03
CA ASN A 445 -3.20 30.94 -6.95
C ASN A 445 -2.26 29.79 -7.32
N ALA A 446 -2.77 28.72 -7.92
CA ALA A 446 -1.95 27.62 -8.43
C ALA A 446 -0.99 28.08 -9.53
N ALA A 447 -1.44 28.94 -10.44
CA ALA A 447 -0.59 29.50 -11.49
C ALA A 447 0.49 30.45 -10.94
N ASN A 448 0.14 31.29 -9.97
CA ASN A 448 1.11 32.18 -9.29
C ASN A 448 2.12 31.37 -8.47
N ASN A 449 1.67 30.34 -7.79
CA ASN A 449 2.51 29.44 -7.00
C ASN A 449 3.43 28.60 -7.90
N ALA A 450 2.96 28.14 -9.05
CA ALA A 450 3.79 27.44 -10.05
C ALA A 450 4.89 28.35 -10.61
N LEU A 451 4.60 29.64 -10.81
CA LEU A 451 5.61 30.64 -11.21
C LEU A 451 6.66 30.90 -10.10
N LEU A 452 6.26 30.84 -8.83
CA LEU A 452 7.16 31.00 -7.68
C LEU A 452 7.98 29.73 -7.43
N ALA A 453 7.42 28.54 -7.64
CA ALA A 453 8.12 27.26 -7.51
C ALA A 453 9.19 27.05 -8.62
N ASP A 454 8.95 27.57 -9.83
CA ASP A 454 9.94 27.54 -10.94
C ASP A 454 11.11 28.56 -10.69
N ALA A 455 10.93 29.47 -9.73
CA ALA A 455 11.96 30.39 -9.21
C ALA A 455 12.75 29.80 -8.02
N GLY A 456 12.92 28.49 -7.95
CA GLY A 456 13.65 27.79 -6.90
C GLY A 456 15.07 28.31 -6.65
N PRO A 457 15.71 27.97 -5.50
CA PRO A 457 16.97 28.56 -5.02
C PRO A 457 18.19 28.36 -5.95
N SER A 458 18.04 27.68 -7.08
CA SER A 458 19.07 27.54 -8.10
C SER A 458 19.19 28.76 -9.04
N ALA A 459 18.33 29.77 -8.92
CA ALA A 459 18.40 30.98 -9.74
C ALA A 459 19.48 31.98 -9.29
N SER A 460 20.25 31.71 -8.22
CA SER A 460 21.30 32.59 -7.72
C SER A 460 22.72 32.32 -8.24
N GLN A 461 22.90 31.36 -9.15
CA GLN A 461 24.20 31.19 -9.82
C GLN A 461 24.06 31.30 -11.34
N GLY A 462 24.27 32.54 -11.82
CA GLY A 462 24.88 32.85 -13.11
C GLY A 462 24.05 32.60 -14.36
N SER A 463 23.30 33.58 -14.70
CA SER A 463 23.37 34.34 -15.94
C SER A 463 22.24 35.36 -15.98
N GLY A 464 22.57 36.65 -15.87
CA GLY A 464 21.64 37.75 -16.09
C GLY A 464 21.16 37.83 -17.54
N GLN A 465 20.70 36.76 -18.10
CA GLN A 465 20.02 36.72 -19.40
C GLN A 465 18.53 36.94 -19.19
N TRP A 466 18.07 38.08 -19.68
CA TRP A 466 16.69 38.45 -19.71
C TRP A 466 15.84 37.37 -20.40
N TYR A 467 14.63 37.11 -19.89
CA TYR A 467 13.66 36.04 -20.30
C TYR A 467 13.62 35.77 -21.81
N PHE A 468 13.66 36.84 -22.64
CA PHE A 468 13.59 36.71 -24.10
C PHE A 468 14.82 36.10 -24.77
N TYR A 469 15.94 36.04 -24.04
CA TYR A 469 17.19 35.43 -24.55
C TYR A 469 17.35 33.97 -24.14
N ASN A 470 16.40 33.39 -23.34
CA ASN A 470 16.41 31.98 -22.97
C ASN A 470 15.45 31.19 -23.88
N PRO A 471 15.95 30.42 -24.86
CA PRO A 471 15.10 29.67 -25.83
C PRO A 471 14.19 28.65 -25.16
N SER A 472 14.61 28.04 -24.03
CA SER A 472 13.86 27.02 -23.30
C SER A 472 12.66 27.64 -22.58
N VAL A 473 12.84 28.77 -21.89
CA VAL A 473 11.77 29.49 -21.19
C VAL A 473 10.75 30.07 -22.19
N ARG A 474 11.23 30.58 -23.32
CA ARG A 474 10.39 31.13 -24.41
C ARG A 474 9.54 30.03 -25.06
N SER A 475 10.11 28.83 -25.30
CA SER A 475 9.39 27.69 -25.86
C SER A 475 8.29 27.19 -24.92
N LYS A 476 8.59 27.06 -23.61
CA LYS A 476 7.59 26.72 -22.57
C LYS A 476 6.49 27.78 -22.46
N GLY A 477 6.83 29.06 -22.55
CA GLY A 477 5.89 30.17 -22.55
C GLY A 477 4.94 30.15 -23.76
N VAL A 478 5.44 29.84 -24.95
CA VAL A 478 4.63 29.70 -26.18
C VAL A 478 3.69 28.49 -26.07
N THR A 479 4.16 27.39 -25.51
CA THR A 479 3.35 26.18 -25.31
C THR A 479 2.24 26.44 -24.27
N ALA A 480 2.53 27.11 -23.16
CA ALA A 480 1.56 27.51 -22.16
C ALA A 480 0.52 28.49 -22.72
N PHE A 481 0.96 29.44 -23.56
CA PHE A 481 0.08 30.37 -24.26
C PHE A 481 -0.87 29.63 -25.21
N LYS A 482 -0.34 28.74 -26.06
CA LYS A 482 -1.16 27.95 -26.99
C LYS A 482 -2.15 27.04 -26.27
N ARG A 483 -1.77 26.46 -25.12
CA ARG A 483 -2.68 25.64 -24.31
C ARG A 483 -3.83 26.47 -23.73
N LYS A 484 -3.58 27.71 -23.29
CA LYS A 484 -4.57 28.55 -22.62
C LYS A 484 -5.43 29.35 -23.62
N TRP A 485 -4.86 29.77 -24.74
CA TRP A 485 -5.50 30.72 -25.68
C TRP A 485 -5.66 30.16 -27.10
N GLY A 486 -5.22 28.95 -27.37
CA GLY A 486 -5.24 28.35 -28.71
C GLY A 486 -4.27 29.05 -29.70
N GLU A 487 -4.47 28.85 -30.97
CA GLU A 487 -3.67 29.48 -32.05
C GLU A 487 -4.22 30.88 -32.40
N ARG A 488 -4.34 31.76 -31.40
CA ARG A 488 -4.81 33.12 -31.66
C ARG A 488 -3.70 33.95 -32.33
N LYS A 489 -4.11 34.70 -33.35
CA LYS A 489 -3.23 35.66 -34.01
C LYS A 489 -3.03 36.91 -33.15
N LEU A 490 -1.84 37.52 -33.23
CA LEU A 490 -1.55 38.76 -32.57
C LEU A 490 -2.30 39.90 -33.26
N GLU A 491 -3.38 40.36 -32.61
CA GLU A 491 -4.23 41.49 -33.06
C GLU A 491 -4.63 42.33 -31.84
N ASP A 492 -4.99 43.61 -32.04
CA ASP A 492 -5.46 44.45 -30.95
C ASP A 492 -6.69 43.84 -30.28
N HIS A 493 -6.71 43.92 -28.94
CA HIS A 493 -7.78 43.36 -28.10
C HIS A 493 -7.95 41.83 -28.17
N TRP A 494 -6.93 41.06 -28.53
CA TRP A 494 -6.99 39.60 -28.63
C TRP A 494 -7.47 38.87 -27.37
N ARG A 495 -7.37 39.54 -26.17
CA ARG A 495 -7.88 38.99 -24.89
C ARG A 495 -9.40 39.12 -24.71
N THR A 496 -10.02 40.10 -25.36
CA THR A 496 -11.43 40.47 -25.19
C THR A 496 -12.28 40.13 -26.40
N SER A 497 -11.70 39.64 -27.48
CA SER A 497 -12.48 39.20 -28.67
C SER A 497 -13.25 37.92 -28.36
N GLU A 498 -14.58 38.02 -28.36
CA GLU A 498 -15.51 36.88 -28.29
C GLU A 498 -15.42 36.07 -29.58
N LYS A 499 -14.49 35.13 -29.61
CA LYS A 499 -14.47 34.08 -30.64
C LYS A 499 -14.80 32.76 -29.98
N PRO A 500 -15.81 32.01 -30.47
CA PRO A 500 -16.17 30.74 -29.90
C PRO A 500 -14.97 29.77 -29.98
N PHE A 501 -14.73 29.04 -28.88
CA PHE A 501 -13.71 28.01 -28.79
C PHE A 501 -14.08 26.85 -29.72
N GLN A 502 -13.44 26.74 -30.87
CA GLN A 502 -13.50 25.58 -31.74
C GLN A 502 -12.57 24.50 -31.19
N GLY A 503 -13.09 23.58 -30.39
CA GLY A 503 -12.21 22.53 -29.84
C GLY A 503 -12.88 21.36 -29.12
N PHE A 504 -14.22 21.32 -28.98
CA PHE A 504 -14.88 20.15 -28.38
C PHE A 504 -16.18 19.72 -29.09
N GLY A 505 -16.44 20.21 -30.30
CA GLY A 505 -17.67 19.94 -31.07
C GLY A 505 -17.58 18.78 -32.04
N GLU A 506 -16.45 18.11 -32.19
CA GLU A 506 -16.30 17.07 -33.23
C GLU A 506 -16.33 15.62 -32.67
N LEU A 507 -16.29 15.44 -31.36
CA LEU A 507 -16.42 14.10 -30.72
C LEU A 507 -17.86 13.75 -30.27
N ALA A 508 -18.81 14.70 -30.40
CA ALA A 508 -20.21 14.48 -30.05
C ALA A 508 -21.11 14.22 -31.29
N LYS A 509 -20.60 14.19 -32.51
CA LYS A 509 -21.38 13.97 -33.73
C LYS A 509 -21.29 12.58 -34.35
N GLU A 510 -20.50 11.65 -33.78
CA GLU A 510 -20.41 10.27 -34.31
C GLU A 510 -21.25 9.23 -33.56
N SER A 511 -22.15 9.63 -32.63
CA SER A 511 -23.02 8.68 -31.92
C SER A 511 -24.51 8.83 -32.20
N GLU A 512 -24.93 9.65 -33.19
CA GLU A 512 -26.37 9.87 -33.53
C GLU A 512 -26.79 9.38 -34.92
N GLU A 513 -26.03 8.51 -35.58
CA GLU A 513 -26.50 7.85 -36.80
C GLU A 513 -26.50 6.33 -36.67
N SER A 514 -27.46 5.76 -35.93
CA SER A 514 -28.02 4.43 -36.24
C SER A 514 -29.13 4.06 -35.26
N SER A 515 -30.33 4.50 -35.46
CA SER A 515 -31.55 3.70 -35.28
C SER A 515 -32.79 4.55 -35.64
N SER A 516 -33.12 4.59 -36.92
CA SER A 516 -34.44 4.86 -37.34
C SER A 516 -35.14 3.53 -37.56
N ASP A 517 -35.99 3.10 -36.66
CA ASP A 517 -37.23 2.48 -37.09
C ASP A 517 -38.38 2.67 -36.07
N SER A 518 -39.37 3.25 -36.57
CA SER A 518 -40.76 3.47 -36.22
C SER A 518 -41.37 2.72 -35.04
N SER A 519 -41.92 3.48 -34.07
CA SER A 519 -43.36 3.39 -33.74
C SER A 519 -43.80 4.67 -33.02
N ALA A 520 -44.79 5.34 -33.65
CA ALA A 520 -45.43 6.54 -33.15
C ALA A 520 -46.20 6.24 -31.85
N THR A 521 -45.68 6.73 -30.72
CA THR A 521 -46.47 7.08 -29.55
C THR A 521 -46.12 8.52 -29.20
N ASN A 522 -47.12 9.36 -28.96
CA ASN A 522 -46.98 10.76 -28.55
C ASN A 522 -46.06 10.90 -27.33
N ASN A 523 -44.80 11.10 -27.53
CA ASN A 523 -43.90 11.56 -26.49
C ASN A 523 -43.88 13.10 -26.55
N GLU A 524 -44.56 13.76 -25.60
CA GLU A 524 -44.23 15.14 -25.26
C GLU A 524 -42.72 15.22 -24.99
N VAL A 525 -42.00 15.99 -25.82
CA VAL A 525 -40.57 16.23 -25.63
C VAL A 525 -40.42 17.03 -24.34
N LEU A 526 -39.92 16.40 -23.29
CA LEU A 526 -39.68 17.07 -22.00
C LEU A 526 -38.65 18.20 -22.19
N PRO A 527 -38.84 19.36 -21.53
CA PRO A 527 -37.85 20.44 -21.55
C PRO A 527 -36.49 19.94 -21.05
N THR A 528 -35.44 20.29 -21.77
CA THR A 528 -34.04 19.83 -21.46
C THR A 528 -33.22 20.88 -20.73
N ASP A 529 -33.64 22.14 -20.66
CA ASP A 529 -32.93 23.22 -19.99
C ASP A 529 -33.16 23.20 -18.48
N GLU A 530 -32.17 22.71 -17.73
CA GLU A 530 -32.16 22.67 -16.25
C GLU A 530 -32.25 24.05 -15.57
N ASN A 531 -32.04 25.13 -16.29
CA ASN A 531 -32.21 26.50 -15.81
C ASN A 531 -33.59 27.09 -16.11
N SER A 532 -34.51 26.28 -16.60
CA SER A 532 -35.89 26.64 -16.87
C SER A 532 -36.83 26.09 -15.80
N VAL A 533 -37.79 26.91 -15.35
CA VAL A 533 -38.84 26.46 -14.44
C VAL A 533 -39.66 25.31 -15.04
N ASP A 534 -39.86 25.35 -16.36
CA ASP A 534 -40.64 24.33 -17.07
C ASP A 534 -39.95 22.94 -17.05
N TYR A 535 -38.63 22.89 -16.94
CA TYR A 535 -37.87 21.66 -16.75
C TYR A 535 -38.30 20.90 -15.48
N TYR A 536 -38.45 21.63 -14.38
CA TYR A 536 -38.86 21.07 -13.09
C TYR A 536 -40.37 20.79 -13.07
N MET A 537 -41.16 21.70 -13.60
CA MET A 537 -42.61 21.52 -13.67
C MET A 537 -43.06 20.30 -14.47
N ALA A 538 -42.35 20.00 -15.56
CA ALA A 538 -42.65 18.83 -16.41
C ALA A 538 -42.36 17.48 -15.70
N ARG A 539 -41.55 17.49 -14.63
CA ARG A 539 -41.12 16.30 -13.87
C ARG A 539 -41.89 16.09 -12.57
N LEU A 540 -42.85 16.96 -12.27
CA LEU A 540 -43.74 16.80 -11.11
C LEU A 540 -44.71 15.62 -11.32
N LEU A 541 -45.15 15.03 -10.21
CA LEU A 541 -46.18 13.99 -10.18
C LEU A 541 -47.53 14.60 -10.65
N LYS A 542 -48.18 13.93 -11.59
CA LYS A 542 -49.38 14.47 -12.25
C LYS A 542 -50.65 13.84 -11.70
N ASP A 543 -50.61 12.60 -11.29
CA ASP A 543 -51.76 11.83 -10.81
C ASP A 543 -51.40 10.86 -9.69
N ASP A 544 -52.41 10.21 -9.09
CA ASP A 544 -52.24 9.25 -8.00
C ASP A 544 -51.40 8.00 -8.41
N LYS A 545 -51.35 7.71 -9.72
CA LYS A 545 -50.53 6.62 -10.23
C LYS A 545 -49.04 7.00 -10.19
N ASP A 546 -48.72 8.26 -10.55
CA ASP A 546 -47.36 8.77 -10.43
C ASP A 546 -46.93 8.82 -8.96
N VAL A 547 -47.82 9.21 -8.04
CA VAL A 547 -47.59 9.17 -6.59
C VAL A 547 -47.28 7.74 -6.12
N SER A 548 -48.10 6.76 -6.55
CA SER A 548 -47.87 5.36 -6.17
C SER A 548 -46.54 4.81 -6.72
N ALA A 549 -46.14 5.21 -7.93
CA ALA A 549 -44.86 4.84 -8.51
C ALA A 549 -43.69 5.51 -7.78
N SER A 550 -43.83 6.78 -7.38
CA SER A 550 -42.87 7.51 -6.55
C SER A 550 -42.70 6.84 -5.19
N GLN A 551 -43.77 6.48 -4.50
CA GLN A 551 -43.75 5.75 -3.22
C GLN A 551 -43.08 4.38 -3.34
N LEU A 552 -43.30 3.66 -4.45
CA LEU A 552 -42.62 2.39 -4.68
C LEU A 552 -41.10 2.59 -4.84
N THR A 553 -40.70 3.59 -5.62
CA THR A 553 -39.26 3.90 -5.83
C THR A 553 -38.57 4.30 -4.52
N GLU A 554 -39.26 5.12 -3.70
CA GLU A 554 -38.75 5.48 -2.37
C GLU A 554 -38.65 4.26 -1.46
N ALA A 555 -39.67 3.41 -1.41
CA ALA A 555 -39.67 2.19 -0.61
C ALA A 555 -38.53 1.24 -1.00
N GLU A 556 -38.27 1.05 -2.29
CA GLU A 556 -37.16 0.27 -2.78
C GLU A 556 -35.82 0.87 -2.31
N ALA A 557 -35.64 2.18 -2.48
CA ALA A 557 -34.41 2.86 -2.05
C ALA A 557 -34.18 2.77 -0.53
N ARG A 558 -35.23 3.00 0.32
CA ARG A 558 -35.11 2.84 1.78
C ARG A 558 -34.79 1.40 2.19
N SER A 559 -35.35 0.42 1.48
CA SER A 559 -35.02 -0.99 1.71
C SER A 559 -33.53 -1.24 1.46
N GLU A 560 -33.00 -0.76 0.32
CA GLU A 560 -31.58 -0.94 -0.04
C GLU A 560 -30.65 -0.20 0.94
N VAL A 561 -30.97 1.03 1.34
CA VAL A 561 -30.20 1.79 2.33
C VAL A 561 -30.02 0.99 3.62
N GLY A 562 -31.06 0.32 4.11
CA GLY A 562 -30.97 -0.51 5.30
C GLY A 562 -30.02 -1.70 5.13
N PHE A 563 -30.00 -2.35 3.97
CA PHE A 563 -29.06 -3.43 3.66
C PHE A 563 -27.63 -2.92 3.50
N ILE A 564 -27.43 -1.76 2.87
CA ILE A 564 -26.10 -1.14 2.73
C ILE A 564 -25.52 -0.79 4.10
N TYR A 565 -26.34 -0.23 5.01
CA TYR A 565 -25.88 0.00 6.39
C TYR A 565 -25.48 -1.29 7.09
N LYS A 566 -26.31 -2.34 7.01
CA LYS A 566 -26.06 -3.61 7.68
C LYS A 566 -24.86 -4.36 7.07
N ASP A 567 -24.93 -4.64 5.77
CA ASP A 567 -24.01 -5.57 5.11
C ASP A 567 -22.78 -4.85 4.52
N GLY A 568 -22.93 -3.60 4.08
CA GLY A 568 -21.86 -2.80 3.48
C GLY A 568 -21.01 -2.05 4.50
N LEU A 569 -21.64 -1.42 5.49
CA LEU A 569 -20.97 -0.56 6.48
C LEU A 569 -20.88 -1.20 7.89
N GLY A 570 -21.64 -2.27 8.16
CA GLY A 570 -21.71 -2.88 9.49
C GLY A 570 -22.41 -1.99 10.54
N ASP A 571 -23.14 -0.96 10.10
CA ASP A 571 -23.88 -0.02 10.96
C ASP A 571 -25.30 -0.53 11.23
N ASN A 572 -25.40 -1.46 12.16
CA ASN A 572 -26.67 -2.08 12.56
C ASN A 572 -27.67 -1.09 13.11
N GLU A 573 -27.21 -0.02 13.79
CA GLU A 573 -28.09 1.02 14.36
C GLU A 573 -28.78 1.83 13.27
N SER A 574 -28.02 2.29 12.28
CA SER A 574 -28.57 3.01 11.14
C SER A 574 -29.48 2.14 10.28
N ALA A 575 -29.15 0.86 10.10
CA ALA A 575 -30.00 -0.11 9.42
C ALA A 575 -31.37 -0.27 10.12
N ILE A 576 -31.38 -0.42 11.45
CA ILE A 576 -32.61 -0.52 12.23
C ILE A 576 -33.44 0.75 12.10
N LYS A 577 -32.81 1.91 12.20
CA LYS A 577 -33.48 3.21 12.11
C LYS A 577 -34.16 3.38 10.75
N GLU A 578 -33.45 3.07 9.66
CA GLU A 578 -33.99 3.21 8.31
C GLU A 578 -35.11 2.22 8.03
N TRP A 579 -34.95 0.95 8.42
CA TRP A 579 -36.02 -0.03 8.26
C TRP A 579 -37.25 0.24 9.16
N ASN A 580 -37.08 0.85 10.31
CA ASN A 580 -38.21 1.29 11.13
C ASN A 580 -38.97 2.45 10.45
N ALA A 581 -38.25 3.43 9.89
CA ALA A 581 -38.87 4.49 9.10
C ALA A 581 -39.62 3.92 7.88
N PHE A 582 -39.02 2.95 7.17
CA PHE A 582 -39.70 2.20 6.12
C PHE A 582 -41.00 1.55 6.61
N MET A 583 -40.98 0.92 7.79
CA MET A 583 -42.16 0.22 8.29
C MET A 583 -43.31 1.14 8.71
N GLU A 584 -43.04 2.38 9.05
CA GLU A 584 -44.06 3.38 9.38
C GLU A 584 -44.91 3.72 8.14
N GLU A 585 -44.32 3.79 6.95
CA GLU A 585 -45.01 4.22 5.72
C GLU A 585 -45.32 3.07 4.77
N PHE A 586 -44.44 2.08 4.63
CA PHE A 586 -44.48 1.08 3.56
C PHE A 586 -44.71 -0.37 4.04
N SER A 587 -45.09 -0.58 5.31
CA SER A 587 -45.24 -1.91 5.91
C SER A 587 -46.19 -2.85 5.17
N SER A 588 -47.18 -2.28 4.44
CA SER A 588 -48.17 -3.04 3.68
C SER A 588 -47.78 -3.31 2.22
N LEU A 589 -46.63 -2.78 1.75
CA LEU A 589 -46.21 -2.87 0.36
C LEU A 589 -45.66 -4.25 0.03
N ALA A 590 -46.52 -5.10 -0.56
CA ALA A 590 -46.21 -6.52 -0.76
C ALA A 590 -44.97 -6.80 -1.66
N SER A 591 -44.55 -5.85 -2.47
CA SER A 591 -43.36 -5.96 -3.33
C SER A 591 -42.05 -5.78 -2.60
N VAL A 592 -41.99 -4.97 -1.54
CA VAL A 592 -40.74 -4.58 -0.85
C VAL A 592 -40.74 -5.01 0.63
N ALA A 593 -41.85 -4.79 1.36
CA ALA A 593 -41.92 -5.06 2.79
C ALA A 593 -41.42 -6.47 3.22
N PRO A 594 -41.71 -7.56 2.47
CA PRO A 594 -41.20 -8.88 2.84
C PRO A 594 -39.66 -8.96 2.89
N LYS A 595 -38.96 -8.22 2.02
CA LYS A 595 -37.50 -8.15 2.01
C LYS A 595 -36.98 -7.49 3.30
N VAL A 596 -37.61 -6.41 3.70
CA VAL A 596 -37.22 -5.64 4.89
C VAL A 596 -37.49 -6.45 6.17
N TRP A 597 -38.66 -7.12 6.29
CA TRP A 597 -38.96 -8.01 7.41
C TRP A 597 -37.94 -9.15 7.53
N TYR A 598 -37.52 -9.71 6.39
CA TYR A 598 -36.49 -10.74 6.38
C TYR A 598 -35.12 -10.18 6.80
N GLY A 599 -34.76 -8.97 6.33
CA GLY A 599 -33.55 -8.25 6.77
C GLY A 599 -33.55 -8.00 8.28
N GLN A 600 -34.66 -7.51 8.84
CA GLN A 600 -34.82 -7.33 10.28
C GLN A 600 -34.74 -8.68 11.06
N TYR A 601 -35.33 -9.75 10.54
CA TYR A 601 -35.22 -11.09 11.14
C TYR A 601 -33.74 -11.52 11.23
N LEU A 602 -32.97 -11.38 10.18
CA LEU A 602 -31.54 -11.72 10.18
C LEU A 602 -30.75 -10.84 11.16
N LEU A 603 -30.99 -9.52 11.13
CA LEU A 603 -30.30 -8.57 11.99
C LEU A 603 -30.57 -8.82 13.47
N TYR A 604 -31.84 -9.03 13.87
CA TYR A 604 -32.18 -9.33 15.27
C TYR A 604 -31.67 -10.72 15.69
N SER A 605 -31.52 -11.68 14.75
CA SER A 605 -30.84 -12.94 15.02
C SER A 605 -29.36 -12.75 15.33
N GLU A 606 -28.68 -11.87 14.60
CA GLU A 606 -27.27 -11.52 14.83
C GLU A 606 -27.07 -10.77 16.16
N LEU A 607 -28.04 -9.93 16.53
CA LEU A 607 -28.02 -9.15 17.78
C LEU A 607 -28.51 -9.95 19.01
N GLY A 608 -29.05 -11.17 18.83
CA GLY A 608 -29.59 -11.99 19.91
C GLY A 608 -30.91 -11.51 20.49
N ASP A 609 -31.63 -10.58 19.80
CA ASP A 609 -32.96 -10.09 20.22
C ASP A 609 -34.07 -11.04 19.77
N GLU A 610 -34.27 -12.12 20.53
CA GLU A 610 -35.24 -13.16 20.22
C GLU A 610 -36.67 -12.63 20.11
N GLN A 611 -37.05 -11.59 20.84
CA GLN A 611 -38.41 -11.01 20.82
C GLN A 611 -38.69 -10.33 19.48
N LYS A 612 -37.78 -9.45 19.05
CA LYS A 612 -37.92 -8.74 17.78
C LYS A 612 -37.71 -9.67 16.59
N GLN A 613 -36.80 -10.65 16.71
CA GLN A 613 -36.63 -11.69 15.70
C GLN A 613 -37.92 -12.48 15.48
N SER A 614 -38.56 -12.93 16.58
CA SER A 614 -39.83 -13.67 16.54
C SER A 614 -40.94 -12.83 15.95
N LEU A 615 -41.03 -11.54 16.30
CA LEU A 615 -42.00 -10.60 15.74
C LEU A 615 -41.82 -10.48 14.22
N ALA A 616 -40.60 -10.20 13.76
CA ALA A 616 -40.31 -10.06 12.34
C ALA A 616 -40.64 -11.34 11.57
N ARG A 617 -40.30 -12.52 12.12
CA ARG A 617 -40.63 -13.82 11.56
C ARG A 617 -42.14 -14.06 11.45
N THR A 618 -42.89 -13.82 12.55
CA THR A 618 -44.35 -14.03 12.60
C THR A 618 -45.05 -13.10 11.61
N THR A 619 -44.65 -11.81 11.62
CA THR A 619 -45.25 -10.83 10.71
C THR A 619 -45.03 -11.19 9.23
N LEU A 620 -43.80 -11.60 8.87
CA LEU A 620 -43.49 -12.04 7.51
C LEU A 620 -44.29 -13.27 7.08
N LEU A 621 -44.44 -14.25 7.96
CA LEU A 621 -45.20 -15.47 7.65
C LEU A 621 -46.72 -15.25 7.58
N ASP A 622 -47.25 -14.36 8.41
CA ASP A 622 -48.71 -14.11 8.50
C ASP A 622 -49.18 -13.11 7.43
N GLN A 623 -48.47 -12.01 7.23
CA GLN A 623 -48.91 -10.98 6.29
C GLN A 623 -48.46 -11.26 4.84
N PHE A 624 -47.33 -11.94 4.65
CA PHE A 624 -46.74 -12.19 3.32
C PHE A 624 -46.43 -13.70 3.11
N PRO A 625 -47.40 -14.58 3.30
CA PRO A 625 -47.14 -16.02 3.27
C PRO A 625 -46.66 -16.57 1.92
N ASN A 626 -46.95 -15.86 0.84
CA ASN A 626 -46.56 -16.24 -0.53
C ASN A 626 -45.24 -15.57 -0.99
N SER A 627 -44.58 -14.80 -0.13
CA SER A 627 -43.33 -14.16 -0.50
C SER A 627 -42.19 -15.17 -0.54
N PRO A 628 -41.17 -14.95 -1.39
CA PRO A 628 -39.97 -15.78 -1.42
C PRO A 628 -39.27 -15.85 -0.05
N TYR A 629 -39.29 -14.76 0.70
CA TYR A 629 -38.67 -14.65 2.02
C TYR A 629 -39.43 -15.47 3.10
N ALA A 630 -40.74 -15.53 3.02
CA ALA A 630 -41.54 -16.42 3.89
C ALA A 630 -41.28 -17.91 3.57
N ALA A 631 -41.08 -18.21 2.29
CA ALA A 631 -40.69 -19.58 1.88
C ALA A 631 -39.29 -19.95 2.39
N LEU A 632 -38.31 -18.99 2.37
CA LEU A 632 -36.99 -19.17 3.00
C LEU A 632 -37.10 -19.52 4.49
N LEU A 633 -37.93 -18.78 5.25
CA LEU A 633 -38.13 -19.00 6.69
C LEU A 633 -38.83 -20.30 7.04
N ARG A 634 -39.68 -20.83 6.13
CA ARG A 634 -40.34 -22.15 6.28
C ARG A 634 -39.44 -23.30 5.87
N GLY A 635 -38.35 -23.04 5.15
CA GLY A 635 -37.53 -24.06 4.52
C GLY A 635 -38.18 -24.67 3.25
N ASP A 636 -39.20 -23.97 2.69
CA ASP A 636 -39.99 -24.43 1.54
C ASP A 636 -39.34 -24.12 0.18
N LEU A 637 -38.21 -23.39 0.16
CA LEU A 637 -37.45 -23.19 -1.05
C LEU A 637 -36.70 -24.49 -1.44
N GLN A 638 -37.44 -25.37 -2.05
CA GLN A 638 -36.83 -26.14 -3.11
C GLN A 638 -36.54 -25.15 -4.24
N GLY A 639 -35.27 -24.88 -4.48
CA GLY A 639 -34.87 -24.25 -5.74
C GLY A 639 -35.53 -25.02 -6.89
N PRO A 640 -35.65 -24.45 -8.10
CA PRO A 640 -36.30 -25.19 -9.22
C PRO A 640 -35.70 -26.59 -9.23
N GLU A 641 -36.60 -27.60 -9.16
CA GLU A 641 -36.27 -28.99 -8.91
C GLU A 641 -35.24 -29.44 -9.95
N ILE A 642 -33.98 -29.47 -9.53
CA ILE A 642 -32.91 -30.02 -10.36
C ILE A 642 -33.17 -31.55 -10.34
N PRO A 643 -33.40 -32.17 -11.51
CA PRO A 643 -33.64 -33.62 -11.53
C PRO A 643 -32.51 -34.34 -10.79
N ALA A 644 -32.88 -35.28 -9.93
CA ALA A 644 -31.92 -36.02 -9.11
C ALA A 644 -30.77 -36.60 -9.93
N GLU A 645 -31.05 -37.07 -11.15
CA GLU A 645 -30.03 -37.55 -12.09
C GLU A 645 -28.98 -36.50 -12.49
N GLU A 646 -29.39 -35.21 -12.62
CA GLU A 646 -28.47 -34.11 -12.93
C GLU A 646 -27.60 -33.77 -11.71
N GLN A 647 -28.24 -33.72 -10.52
CA GLN A 647 -27.52 -33.43 -9.27
C GLN A 647 -26.53 -34.56 -8.94
N ASP A 648 -26.91 -35.83 -9.08
CA ASP A 648 -26.03 -36.98 -8.84
C ASP A 648 -24.86 -37.01 -9.82
N ALA A 649 -25.11 -36.70 -11.09
CA ALA A 649 -24.03 -36.63 -12.10
C ALA A 649 -23.06 -35.51 -11.84
N TYR A 650 -23.51 -34.35 -11.34
CA TYR A 650 -22.65 -33.24 -10.91
C TYR A 650 -21.86 -33.61 -9.66
N ASN A 651 -22.53 -34.15 -8.62
CA ASN A 651 -21.90 -34.58 -7.38
C ASN A 651 -20.79 -35.61 -7.65
N LEU A 652 -21.04 -36.58 -8.52
CA LEU A 652 -20.03 -37.56 -8.94
C LEU A 652 -18.79 -36.91 -9.55
N ALA A 653 -18.94 -35.86 -10.34
CA ALA A 653 -17.81 -35.11 -10.93
C ALA A 653 -17.06 -34.31 -9.86
N PHE A 654 -17.81 -33.67 -8.94
CA PHE A 654 -17.27 -32.86 -7.86
C PHE A 654 -16.50 -33.72 -6.84
N ASP A 655 -17.04 -34.87 -6.45
CA ASP A 655 -16.39 -35.83 -5.53
C ASP A 655 -15.08 -36.37 -6.11
N LYS A 656 -15.03 -36.65 -7.41
CA LYS A 656 -13.79 -37.04 -8.09
C LYS A 656 -12.76 -35.91 -8.13
N PHE A 657 -13.19 -34.67 -8.28
CA PHE A 657 -12.31 -33.52 -8.20
C PHE A 657 -11.73 -33.41 -6.79
N ASN A 658 -12.55 -33.46 -5.76
CA ASN A 658 -12.11 -33.38 -4.37
C ASN A 658 -11.21 -34.53 -3.94
N SER A 659 -11.41 -35.74 -4.51
CA SER A 659 -10.53 -36.89 -4.27
C SER A 659 -9.21 -36.84 -5.06
N GLY A 660 -8.97 -35.78 -5.85
CA GLY A 660 -7.75 -35.63 -6.66
C GLY A 660 -7.76 -36.43 -7.96
N GLU A 661 -8.87 -37.09 -8.31
CA GLU A 661 -9.04 -37.83 -9.56
C GLU A 661 -9.36 -36.93 -10.74
N ILE A 662 -8.47 -35.95 -11.03
CA ILE A 662 -8.68 -34.85 -11.98
C ILE A 662 -9.13 -35.33 -13.37
N ARG A 663 -8.47 -36.36 -13.93
CA ARG A 663 -8.85 -36.94 -15.24
C ARG A 663 -10.22 -37.59 -15.25
N SER A 664 -10.64 -38.17 -14.11
CA SER A 664 -11.95 -38.81 -13.96
C SER A 664 -13.04 -37.76 -13.78
N ALA A 665 -12.77 -36.68 -13.03
CA ALA A 665 -13.63 -35.52 -12.86
C ALA A 665 -13.92 -34.82 -14.21
N SER A 666 -12.89 -34.54 -14.99
CA SER A 666 -13.01 -33.95 -16.33
C SER A 666 -13.87 -34.81 -17.29
N ARG A 667 -13.69 -36.12 -17.27
CA ARG A 667 -14.54 -37.04 -18.06
C ARG A 667 -15.99 -37.03 -17.61
N SER A 668 -16.24 -37.00 -16.27
CA SER A 668 -17.59 -36.92 -15.71
C SER A 668 -18.27 -35.60 -16.09
N LEU A 669 -17.58 -34.44 -16.05
CA LEU A 669 -18.12 -33.15 -16.52
C LEU A 669 -18.43 -33.15 -18.01
N SER A 670 -17.55 -33.74 -18.83
CA SER A 670 -17.79 -33.87 -20.28
C SER A 670 -19.01 -34.75 -20.55
N ALA A 671 -19.21 -35.81 -19.81
CA ALA A 671 -20.41 -36.69 -19.88
C ALA A 671 -21.67 -35.95 -19.42
N PHE A 672 -21.57 -35.16 -18.33
CA PHE A 672 -22.64 -34.31 -17.83
C PHE A 672 -23.12 -33.32 -18.91
N LYS A 673 -22.22 -32.56 -19.51
CA LYS A 673 -22.55 -31.54 -20.55
C LYS A 673 -23.23 -32.18 -21.79
N LYS A 674 -22.83 -33.39 -22.15
CA LYS A 674 -23.46 -34.12 -23.26
C LYS A 674 -24.86 -34.59 -22.91
N ARG A 675 -25.08 -35.07 -21.69
CA ARG A 675 -26.35 -35.65 -21.24
C ARG A 675 -27.36 -34.56 -20.88
N PHE A 676 -26.88 -33.42 -20.29
CA PHE A 676 -27.73 -32.35 -19.76
C PHE A 676 -27.33 -30.95 -20.29
N PRO A 677 -27.43 -30.69 -21.60
CA PRO A 677 -26.92 -29.49 -22.23
C PRO A 677 -27.63 -28.18 -21.83
N LYS A 678 -28.79 -28.26 -21.19
CA LYS A 678 -29.59 -27.14 -20.69
C LYS A 678 -29.79 -27.20 -19.18
N SER A 679 -28.92 -27.87 -18.45
CA SER A 679 -29.03 -27.99 -17.00
C SER A 679 -28.85 -26.64 -16.31
N GLN A 680 -29.58 -26.43 -15.26
CA GLN A 680 -29.42 -25.29 -14.36
C GLN A 680 -28.10 -25.33 -13.57
N LEU A 681 -27.42 -26.48 -13.51
CA LEU A 681 -26.08 -26.63 -12.95
C LEU A 681 -24.97 -26.19 -13.91
N SER A 682 -25.29 -25.75 -15.12
CA SER A 682 -24.29 -25.33 -16.12
C SER A 682 -23.29 -24.30 -15.60
N PRO A 683 -23.66 -23.28 -14.81
CA PRO A 683 -22.69 -22.34 -14.19
C PRO A 683 -21.72 -23.03 -13.25
N LYS A 684 -22.23 -23.93 -12.38
CA LYS A 684 -21.41 -24.72 -11.44
C LYS A 684 -20.46 -25.67 -12.15
N VAL A 685 -20.95 -26.32 -13.21
CA VAL A 685 -20.15 -27.19 -14.09
C VAL A 685 -19.02 -26.41 -14.77
N ALA A 686 -19.31 -25.23 -15.29
CA ALA A 686 -18.32 -24.39 -15.95
C ALA A 686 -17.25 -23.87 -14.95
N LEU A 687 -17.64 -23.50 -13.75
CA LEU A 687 -16.70 -23.08 -12.71
C LEU A 687 -15.82 -24.26 -12.23
N LEU A 688 -16.41 -25.46 -12.05
CA LEU A 688 -15.65 -26.66 -11.69
C LEU A 688 -14.68 -27.08 -12.81
N GLU A 689 -15.06 -26.86 -14.07
CA GLU A 689 -14.17 -27.08 -15.22
C GLU A 689 -12.98 -26.12 -15.21
N ALA A 690 -13.20 -24.85 -14.86
CA ALA A 690 -12.11 -23.88 -14.68
C ALA A 690 -11.17 -24.28 -13.53
N TYR A 691 -11.71 -24.79 -12.41
CA TYR A 691 -10.88 -25.32 -11.32
C TYR A 691 -10.05 -26.55 -11.75
N ILE A 692 -10.64 -27.46 -12.52
CA ILE A 692 -9.92 -28.63 -13.07
C ILE A 692 -8.80 -28.17 -14.01
N THR A 693 -9.06 -27.14 -14.83
CA THR A 693 -8.03 -26.57 -15.71
C THR A 693 -6.90 -25.94 -14.90
N GLY A 694 -7.23 -25.24 -13.80
CA GLY A 694 -6.26 -24.64 -12.88
C GLY A 694 -5.40 -25.63 -12.09
N THR A 695 -5.70 -26.93 -12.11
CA THR A 695 -4.81 -27.97 -11.55
C THR A 695 -3.70 -28.39 -12.54
N SER A 696 -3.79 -28.01 -13.80
CA SER A 696 -2.71 -28.09 -14.77
C SER A 696 -1.89 -26.80 -14.72
N GLU A 697 -0.59 -26.84 -14.95
CA GLU A 697 0.30 -25.68 -14.91
C GLU A 697 0.04 -24.63 -16.03
N ASP A 698 -1.12 -24.69 -16.70
CA ASP A 698 -1.51 -23.80 -17.81
C ASP A 698 -2.40 -22.66 -17.28
N SER A 699 -1.75 -21.57 -16.89
CA SER A 699 -2.43 -20.36 -16.40
C SER A 699 -3.25 -19.65 -17.46
N GLU A 700 -2.83 -19.61 -18.73
CA GLU A 700 -3.60 -18.99 -19.82
C GLU A 700 -4.92 -19.72 -20.06
N ALA A 701 -4.91 -21.05 -20.10
CA ALA A 701 -6.12 -21.84 -20.26
C ALA A 701 -7.08 -21.65 -19.08
N THR A 702 -6.56 -21.48 -17.86
CA THR A 702 -7.37 -21.24 -16.66
C THR A 702 -8.03 -19.87 -16.71
N ILE A 703 -7.29 -18.82 -17.05
CA ILE A 703 -7.81 -17.47 -17.23
C ILE A 703 -8.91 -17.47 -18.29
N ALA A 704 -8.67 -18.06 -19.46
CA ALA A 704 -9.67 -18.14 -20.53
C ALA A 704 -10.97 -18.87 -20.12
N GLN A 705 -10.86 -19.92 -19.32
CA GLN A 705 -12.05 -20.63 -18.78
C GLN A 705 -12.80 -19.79 -17.76
N LEU A 706 -12.11 -19.08 -16.87
CA LEU A 706 -12.75 -18.19 -15.89
C LEU A 706 -13.41 -16.99 -16.58
N GLU A 707 -12.77 -16.38 -17.56
CA GLU A 707 -13.38 -15.30 -18.40
C GLU A 707 -14.66 -15.78 -19.08
N LYS A 708 -14.65 -17.01 -19.59
CA LYS A 708 -15.82 -17.62 -20.18
C LYS A 708 -16.96 -17.79 -19.15
N VAL A 709 -16.66 -18.21 -17.92
CA VAL A 709 -17.67 -18.29 -16.84
C VAL A 709 -18.27 -16.91 -16.57
N VAL A 710 -17.43 -15.87 -16.43
CA VAL A 710 -17.89 -14.50 -16.18
C VAL A 710 -18.75 -13.97 -17.34
N SER A 711 -18.35 -14.22 -18.58
CA SER A 711 -19.05 -13.68 -19.75
C SER A 711 -20.36 -14.38 -20.05
N VAL A 712 -20.41 -15.71 -19.90
CA VAL A 712 -21.57 -16.55 -20.28
C VAL A 712 -22.65 -16.58 -19.19
N TYR A 713 -22.24 -16.57 -17.91
CA TYR A 713 -23.14 -16.73 -16.77
C TYR A 713 -23.27 -15.48 -15.92
N LYS A 714 -23.31 -14.29 -16.56
CA LYS A 714 -23.44 -12.99 -15.86
C LYS A 714 -24.58 -13.01 -14.83
N GLY A 715 -24.30 -12.48 -13.64
CA GLY A 715 -25.28 -12.37 -12.56
C GLY A 715 -25.47 -13.63 -11.74
N THR A 716 -24.67 -14.71 -11.97
CA THR A 716 -24.68 -15.89 -11.11
C THR A 716 -23.58 -15.82 -10.04
N PRO A 717 -23.77 -16.48 -8.89
CA PRO A 717 -22.73 -16.58 -7.85
C PRO A 717 -21.41 -17.17 -8.39
N GLU A 718 -21.51 -18.08 -9.34
CA GLU A 718 -20.35 -18.72 -9.98
C GLU A 718 -19.56 -17.74 -10.87
N ALA A 719 -20.25 -16.84 -11.57
CA ALA A 719 -19.60 -15.79 -12.36
C ALA A 719 -18.89 -14.77 -11.46
N THR A 720 -19.53 -14.38 -10.34
CA THR A 720 -18.90 -13.51 -9.32
C THR A 720 -17.66 -14.17 -8.74
N ARG A 721 -17.73 -15.47 -8.45
CA ARG A 721 -16.58 -16.23 -7.93
C ARG A 721 -15.44 -16.34 -8.95
N ALA A 722 -15.77 -16.57 -10.22
CA ALA A 722 -14.80 -16.60 -11.30
C ALA A 722 -14.11 -15.25 -11.50
N ALA A 723 -14.85 -14.14 -11.40
CA ALA A 723 -14.29 -12.78 -11.49
C ALA A 723 -13.30 -12.47 -10.33
N GLN A 724 -13.63 -12.90 -9.11
CA GLN A 724 -12.73 -12.77 -7.96
C GLN A 724 -11.41 -13.52 -8.16
N ILE A 725 -11.47 -14.72 -8.74
CA ILE A 725 -10.27 -15.53 -9.02
C ILE A 725 -9.45 -14.90 -10.15
N LEU A 726 -10.10 -14.39 -11.20
CA LEU A 726 -9.42 -13.67 -12.27
C LEU A 726 -8.65 -12.45 -11.76
N ALA A 727 -9.25 -11.66 -10.88
CA ALA A 727 -8.58 -10.52 -10.26
C ALA A 727 -7.31 -10.93 -9.49
N MET A 728 -7.31 -12.12 -8.87
CA MET A 728 -6.12 -12.66 -8.18
C MET A 728 -5.04 -13.21 -9.12
N LEU A 729 -5.42 -13.62 -10.35
CA LEU A 729 -4.48 -14.21 -11.32
C LEU A 729 -3.86 -13.18 -12.25
N VAL A 730 -4.51 -12.03 -12.47
CA VAL A 730 -4.04 -10.96 -13.38
C VAL A 730 -3.06 -9.99 -12.68
N ASP A 731 -3.02 -9.96 -11.33
CA ASP A 731 -2.13 -9.10 -10.54
C ASP A 731 -0.75 -9.71 -10.22
N VAL A 732 -0.29 -10.75 -10.93
CA VAL A 732 1.08 -11.26 -10.80
C VAL A 732 1.93 -10.65 -11.90
N PRO A 733 2.95 -9.80 -11.60
CA PRO A 733 3.92 -9.38 -12.60
C PRO A 733 4.64 -10.61 -13.15
N GLU A 734 4.70 -10.71 -14.48
CA GLU A 734 5.54 -11.66 -15.18
C GLU A 734 7.01 -11.35 -14.90
N ASP A 735 7.63 -12.07 -13.96
CA ASP A 735 9.08 -12.24 -13.87
C ASP A 735 9.35 -13.58 -13.18
N ASP A 736 9.48 -14.63 -14.00
CA ASP A 736 10.34 -15.80 -13.75
C ASP A 736 10.32 -16.77 -14.95
N GLU A 737 11.03 -16.41 -16.01
CA GLU A 737 11.61 -17.39 -16.91
C GLU A 737 12.91 -17.92 -16.27
N ASP A 738 12.80 -18.90 -15.38
CA ASP A 738 13.85 -19.88 -15.09
C ASP A 738 13.37 -20.97 -14.13
N ARG A 739 12.55 -21.88 -14.62
CA ARG A 739 12.37 -23.23 -14.01
C ARG A 739 11.96 -24.27 -15.03
N ALA A 740 12.80 -24.49 -16.00
CA ALA A 740 12.81 -25.76 -16.75
C ALA A 740 13.96 -26.60 -16.25
N GLN A 741 13.63 -27.83 -15.93
CA GLN A 741 14.49 -29.00 -15.71
C GLN A 741 14.93 -29.30 -14.26
N THR A 742 14.16 -30.15 -13.60
CA THR A 742 14.69 -31.42 -13.09
C THR A 742 13.57 -32.45 -12.89
N LYS A 743 13.45 -33.35 -13.85
CA LYS A 743 12.87 -34.69 -13.64
C LYS A 743 13.90 -35.52 -12.86
N GLY A 744 13.52 -36.03 -11.71
CA GLY A 744 14.33 -36.98 -10.95
C GLY A 744 13.45 -37.81 -10.02
N THR A 745 13.26 -39.01 -10.36
CA THR A 745 12.63 -40.12 -9.61
C THR A 745 13.30 -40.38 -8.26
N GLY A 746 12.51 -40.68 -7.23
CA GLY A 746 12.91 -41.55 -6.14
C GLY A 746 12.88 -41.00 -4.74
N ASP A 747 12.15 -41.67 -3.89
CA ASP A 747 12.19 -41.78 -2.44
C ASP A 747 11.64 -40.64 -1.57
N ALA A 748 10.52 -40.96 -0.92
CA ALA A 748 9.90 -40.22 0.16
C ALA A 748 10.87 -39.99 1.33
N LYS A 749 11.58 -38.85 1.35
CA LYS A 749 12.13 -38.27 2.57
C LYS A 749 11.13 -37.26 3.07
N VAL A 750 10.71 -37.40 4.33
CA VAL A 750 9.95 -36.42 5.10
C VAL A 750 10.55 -35.04 4.88
N ARG A 751 9.89 -34.19 4.13
CA ARG A 751 10.29 -32.80 3.94
C ARG A 751 10.02 -32.06 5.25
N LYS A 752 11.06 -31.63 5.92
CA LYS A 752 10.94 -30.68 7.01
C LYS A 752 10.40 -29.38 6.41
N VAL A 753 9.14 -29.09 6.69
CA VAL A 753 8.48 -27.87 6.21
C VAL A 753 9.01 -26.72 7.06
N ASP A 754 9.61 -25.72 6.45
CA ASP A 754 10.11 -24.53 7.13
C ASP A 754 8.99 -23.50 7.29
N PHE A 755 8.78 -22.98 8.50
CA PHE A 755 7.79 -21.96 8.85
C PHE A 755 8.49 -20.73 9.41
N PRO A 756 8.92 -19.79 8.56
CA PRO A 756 9.63 -18.59 9.01
C PRO A 756 8.79 -17.77 9.99
N ASP A 757 9.40 -17.43 11.14
CA ASP A 757 8.78 -16.52 12.10
C ASP A 757 8.86 -15.08 11.56
N GLN A 758 7.71 -14.42 11.45
CA GLN A 758 7.58 -13.03 10.98
C GLN A 758 6.78 -12.22 12.00
N PRO A 759 7.40 -11.79 13.09
CA PRO A 759 6.72 -11.20 14.24
C PRO A 759 5.95 -9.91 13.93
N ASN A 760 6.39 -9.15 12.92
CA ASN A 760 5.77 -7.88 12.54
C ASN A 760 4.74 -8.00 11.41
N SER A 761 4.56 -9.19 10.84
CA SER A 761 3.48 -9.41 9.85
C SER A 761 2.13 -9.57 10.55
N PRO A 762 1.01 -9.28 9.87
CA PRO A 762 -0.31 -9.59 10.38
C PRO A 762 -0.46 -11.09 10.68
N HIS A 763 -1.00 -11.38 11.85
CA HIS A 763 -1.27 -12.73 12.32
C HIS A 763 -2.77 -13.03 12.34
N LYS A 764 -3.07 -14.31 12.33
CA LYS A 764 -4.41 -14.85 12.53
C LYS A 764 -4.37 -15.73 13.76
N PHE A 765 -5.41 -15.68 14.58
CA PHE A 765 -5.66 -16.67 15.61
C PHE A 765 -6.63 -17.69 15.05
N ILE A 766 -6.34 -18.96 15.22
CA ILE A 766 -7.06 -20.05 14.57
C ILE A 766 -7.50 -21.08 15.60
N ILE A 767 -8.76 -21.47 15.48
CA ILE A 767 -9.32 -22.66 16.15
C ILE A 767 -9.61 -23.69 15.08
N ALA A 768 -8.84 -24.75 15.02
CA ALA A 768 -9.06 -25.87 14.12
C ALA A 768 -10.02 -26.88 14.77
N LEU A 769 -11.11 -27.20 14.08
CA LEU A 769 -12.24 -28.01 14.56
C LEU A 769 -12.56 -29.15 13.60
N PRO A 770 -13.19 -30.24 14.07
CA PRO A 770 -13.81 -31.18 13.17
C PRO A 770 -14.85 -30.52 12.25
N ALA A 771 -14.93 -30.96 11.01
CA ALA A 771 -15.82 -30.39 9.99
C ALA A 771 -17.33 -30.51 10.32
N ASP A 772 -17.68 -31.49 11.15
CA ASP A 772 -19.04 -31.80 11.60
C ASP A 772 -19.44 -31.06 12.91
N ASN A 773 -18.67 -30.07 13.34
CA ASN A 773 -19.00 -29.35 14.57
C ASN A 773 -20.32 -28.57 14.44
N ALA A 774 -21.38 -29.12 15.03
CA ALA A 774 -22.74 -28.55 14.98
C ALA A 774 -22.86 -27.19 15.74
N LYS A 775 -21.87 -26.82 16.59
CA LYS A 775 -21.89 -25.59 17.41
C LYS A 775 -21.04 -24.45 16.83
N ILE A 776 -20.67 -24.55 15.56
CA ILE A 776 -19.79 -23.56 14.93
C ILE A 776 -20.35 -22.14 14.97
N ASN A 777 -21.65 -21.97 14.76
CA ASN A 777 -22.30 -20.67 14.80
C ASN A 777 -22.38 -20.13 16.22
N GLU A 778 -22.63 -20.96 17.22
CA GLU A 778 -22.62 -20.60 18.63
C GLU A 778 -21.20 -20.16 19.07
N LEU A 779 -20.16 -20.88 18.62
CA LEU A 779 -18.77 -20.51 18.85
C LEU A 779 -18.44 -19.15 18.23
N ARG A 780 -18.86 -18.89 16.99
CA ARG A 780 -18.61 -17.61 16.31
C ARG A 780 -19.27 -16.44 17.04
N ASN A 781 -20.51 -16.59 17.52
CA ASN A 781 -21.21 -15.57 18.28
C ASN A 781 -20.50 -15.33 19.62
N ALA A 782 -20.16 -16.38 20.34
CA ALA A 782 -19.45 -16.29 21.61
C ALA A 782 -18.05 -15.66 21.44
N LEU A 783 -17.35 -15.93 20.32
CA LEU A 783 -16.09 -15.25 19.99
C LEU A 783 -16.30 -13.77 19.62
N ALA A 784 -17.41 -13.42 19.00
CA ALA A 784 -17.74 -12.02 18.71
C ALA A 784 -17.98 -11.25 20.01
N ASP A 785 -18.71 -11.82 20.98
CA ASP A 785 -18.91 -11.24 22.30
C ASP A 785 -17.59 -11.12 23.07
N PHE A 786 -16.76 -12.17 23.06
CA PHE A 786 -15.43 -12.14 23.64
C PHE A 786 -14.54 -11.03 23.05
N ASN A 787 -14.52 -10.87 21.74
CA ASN A 787 -13.78 -9.81 21.08
C ASN A 787 -14.31 -8.42 21.44
N LYS A 788 -15.64 -8.27 21.55
CA LYS A 788 -16.25 -7.00 21.94
C LYS A 788 -15.94 -6.63 23.39
N GLU A 789 -15.81 -7.60 24.27
CA GLU A 789 -15.52 -7.37 25.70
C GLU A 789 -14.03 -7.06 25.94
N HIS A 790 -13.13 -7.84 25.31
CA HIS A 790 -11.70 -7.79 25.62
C HIS A 790 -10.83 -7.09 24.58
N PHE A 791 -11.31 -6.97 23.32
CA PHE A 791 -10.56 -6.40 22.20
C PHE A 791 -11.37 -5.35 21.42
N LYS A 792 -12.14 -4.55 22.15
CA LYS A 792 -13.09 -3.55 21.63
C LYS A 792 -12.49 -2.58 20.60
N PHE A 793 -11.20 -2.28 20.73
CA PHE A 793 -10.49 -1.32 19.87
C PHE A 793 -9.70 -1.98 18.74
N ASP A 794 -9.63 -3.30 18.72
CA ASP A 794 -8.98 -4.06 17.66
C ASP A 794 -10.08 -4.50 16.67
N ASN A 795 -10.02 -4.04 15.41
CA ASN A 795 -10.98 -4.41 14.35
C ASN A 795 -10.82 -5.88 13.96
N LEU A 796 -11.23 -6.78 14.86
CA LEU A 796 -11.11 -8.21 14.65
C LEU A 796 -12.28 -8.75 13.82
N ARG A 797 -11.97 -9.61 12.86
CA ARG A 797 -12.96 -10.27 12.00
C ARG A 797 -12.93 -11.75 12.23
N ILE A 798 -14.10 -12.37 12.33
CA ILE A 798 -14.26 -13.82 12.52
C ILE A 798 -14.76 -14.44 11.23
N GLN A 799 -14.00 -15.42 10.71
CA GLN A 799 -14.35 -16.17 9.52
C GLN A 799 -14.32 -17.66 9.83
N ASN A 800 -15.12 -18.45 9.11
CA ASN A 800 -15.08 -19.90 9.15
C ASN A 800 -14.84 -20.44 7.74
N ILE A 801 -13.84 -21.30 7.58
CA ILE A 801 -13.52 -21.95 6.30
C ILE A 801 -13.30 -23.45 6.51
N PHE A 802 -13.61 -24.25 5.51
CA PHE A 802 -13.23 -25.66 5.49
C PHE A 802 -11.78 -25.79 5.01
N TYR A 803 -10.94 -26.41 5.82
CA TYR A 803 -9.56 -26.74 5.48
C TYR A 803 -9.48 -28.00 4.62
N ASP A 804 -10.19 -29.03 5.02
CA ASP A 804 -10.41 -30.30 4.32
C ASP A 804 -11.78 -30.91 4.70
N GLN A 805 -12.06 -32.11 4.26
CA GLN A 805 -13.34 -32.79 4.53
C GLN A 805 -13.60 -33.05 6.02
N ASN A 806 -12.54 -33.12 6.82
CA ASN A 806 -12.63 -33.52 8.24
C ASN A 806 -12.33 -32.33 9.18
N THR A 807 -11.84 -31.19 8.65
CA THR A 807 -11.36 -30.09 9.44
C THR A 807 -11.91 -28.75 8.93
N GLN A 808 -12.43 -27.95 9.83
CA GLN A 808 -12.77 -26.55 9.59
C GLN A 808 -11.95 -25.63 10.50
N LEU A 809 -11.69 -24.41 10.04
CA LEU A 809 -10.92 -23.42 10.76
C LEU A 809 -11.80 -22.22 11.06
N VAL A 810 -11.93 -21.87 12.33
CA VAL A 810 -12.43 -20.56 12.75
C VAL A 810 -11.22 -19.63 12.87
N ILE A 811 -11.26 -18.53 12.14
CA ILE A 811 -10.14 -17.63 11.96
C ILE A 811 -10.52 -16.27 12.50
N ILE A 812 -9.76 -15.77 13.44
CA ILE A 812 -9.81 -14.40 13.91
C ILE A 812 -8.66 -13.64 13.24
N SER A 813 -8.99 -12.66 12.40
CA SER A 813 -8.06 -11.81 11.66
C SER A 813 -8.12 -10.37 12.17
N GLY A 814 -7.09 -9.57 11.85
CA GLY A 814 -6.96 -8.20 12.34
C GLY A 814 -5.87 -8.03 13.40
N LEU A 815 -5.19 -9.11 13.79
CA LEU A 815 -4.08 -9.09 14.73
C LEU A 815 -2.81 -8.60 13.98
N ARG A 816 -2.40 -7.37 14.23
CA ARG A 816 -1.39 -6.67 13.41
C ARG A 816 0.04 -7.17 13.58
N SER A 817 0.34 -7.96 14.62
CA SER A 817 1.68 -8.48 14.91
C SER A 817 1.59 -9.78 15.71
N LYS A 818 2.72 -10.51 15.81
CA LYS A 818 2.88 -11.69 16.68
C LYS A 818 2.54 -11.35 18.13
N ALA A 819 3.06 -10.25 18.66
CA ALA A 819 2.79 -9.82 20.03
C ALA A 819 1.29 -9.63 20.30
N LYS A 820 0.54 -9.04 19.35
CA LYS A 820 -0.93 -8.92 19.45
C LYS A 820 -1.61 -10.29 19.41
N ALA A 821 -1.12 -11.21 18.60
CA ALA A 821 -1.65 -12.57 18.53
C ALA A 821 -1.35 -13.38 19.81
N GLU A 822 -0.19 -13.17 20.41
CA GLU A 822 0.18 -13.74 21.72
C GLU A 822 -0.71 -13.22 22.84
N VAL A 823 -0.91 -11.91 22.91
CA VAL A 823 -1.84 -11.29 23.88
C VAL A 823 -3.25 -11.85 23.69
N TYR A 824 -3.71 -11.95 22.44
CA TYR A 824 -5.02 -12.53 22.13
C TYR A 824 -5.11 -13.99 22.61
N LYS A 825 -4.10 -14.81 22.33
CA LYS A 825 -4.04 -16.23 22.75
C LYS A 825 -4.03 -16.33 24.28
N THR A 826 -3.20 -15.57 24.97
CA THR A 826 -3.12 -15.59 26.44
C THR A 826 -4.46 -15.17 27.07
N THR A 827 -5.06 -14.07 26.60
CA THR A 827 -6.37 -13.62 27.08
C THR A 827 -7.47 -14.67 26.81
N PHE A 828 -7.40 -15.29 25.63
CA PHE A 828 -8.35 -16.35 25.25
C PHE A 828 -8.20 -17.61 26.12
N GLU A 829 -6.98 -18.01 26.47
CA GLU A 829 -6.71 -19.15 27.34
C GLU A 829 -7.11 -18.88 28.80
N GLU A 830 -6.93 -17.65 29.29
CA GLU A 830 -7.27 -17.24 30.66
C GLU A 830 -8.78 -16.98 30.84
N LEU A 831 -9.41 -16.26 29.90
CA LEU A 831 -10.78 -15.78 30.06
C LEU A 831 -11.77 -16.48 29.13
N GLY A 832 -11.31 -17.22 28.13
CA GLY A 832 -12.14 -17.95 27.18
C GLY A 832 -12.65 -19.30 27.68
N THR A 833 -12.52 -19.62 28.99
CA THR A 833 -13.01 -20.88 29.58
C THR A 833 -14.48 -21.18 29.25
N PRO A 834 -15.40 -20.22 29.21
CA PRO A 834 -16.78 -20.45 28.80
C PRO A 834 -16.94 -20.92 27.33
N LEU A 835 -15.95 -20.61 26.48
CA LEU A 835 -15.98 -20.99 25.07
C LEU A 835 -15.54 -22.44 24.81
N GLN A 836 -14.84 -23.06 25.77
CA GLN A 836 -14.30 -24.44 25.62
C GLN A 836 -15.39 -25.50 25.36
N GLN A 837 -16.63 -25.22 25.75
CA GLN A 837 -17.77 -26.12 25.45
C GLN A 837 -18.06 -26.22 23.94
N TYR A 838 -17.60 -25.28 23.13
CA TYR A 838 -17.80 -25.22 21.67
C TYR A 838 -16.62 -25.82 20.90
N TYR A 839 -15.44 -25.95 21.53
CA TYR A 839 -14.23 -26.51 20.93
C TYR A 839 -13.48 -27.43 21.90
N PRO A 840 -13.94 -28.66 22.13
CA PRO A 840 -13.31 -29.61 23.07
C PRO A 840 -11.83 -29.83 22.73
N SER A 841 -10.94 -29.64 23.69
CA SER A 841 -9.48 -29.71 23.53
C SER A 841 -8.97 -31.07 22.99
N ALA A 842 -9.77 -32.14 23.14
CA ALA A 842 -9.41 -33.47 22.62
C ALA A 842 -9.50 -33.59 21.09
N THR A 843 -10.24 -32.69 20.43
CA THR A 843 -10.53 -32.77 18.98
C THR A 843 -10.25 -31.46 18.25
N SER A 844 -9.77 -30.42 18.96
CA SER A 844 -9.51 -29.06 18.42
C SER A 844 -8.09 -28.62 18.74
N ALA A 845 -7.49 -27.79 17.88
CA ALA A 845 -6.22 -27.15 18.13
C ALA A 845 -6.39 -25.62 18.04
N VAL A 846 -5.71 -24.91 18.96
CA VAL A 846 -5.74 -23.45 19.05
C VAL A 846 -4.33 -22.92 18.92
N PHE A 847 -4.11 -22.03 17.94
CA PHE A 847 -2.79 -21.46 17.65
C PHE A 847 -2.92 -20.12 16.91
N TYR A 848 -1.81 -19.38 16.81
CA TYR A 848 -1.73 -18.23 15.94
C TYR A 848 -0.70 -18.47 14.82
N ILE A 849 -0.88 -17.80 13.71
CA ILE A 849 -0.07 -17.98 12.51
C ILE A 849 0.04 -16.67 11.71
N ASN A 850 1.23 -16.36 11.20
CA ASN A 850 1.38 -15.21 10.29
C ASN A 850 0.76 -15.50 8.92
N ASN A 851 0.39 -14.45 8.20
CA ASN A 851 -0.30 -14.58 6.91
C ASN A 851 0.47 -15.41 5.87
N PRO A 852 1.79 -15.27 5.67
CA PRO A 852 2.54 -16.10 4.74
C PRO A 852 2.52 -17.60 5.10
N ASN A 853 2.72 -17.93 6.38
CA ASN A 853 2.66 -19.31 6.85
C ASN A 853 1.25 -19.87 6.73
N PHE A 854 0.20 -19.06 7.00
CA PHE A 854 -1.19 -19.48 6.80
C PHE A 854 -1.46 -19.83 5.33
N GLY A 855 -1.01 -18.99 4.39
CA GLY A 855 -1.10 -19.27 2.97
C GLY A 855 -0.42 -20.60 2.58
N LYS A 856 0.78 -20.85 3.13
CA LYS A 856 1.51 -22.09 2.93
C LYS A 856 0.78 -23.30 3.53
N VAL A 857 0.34 -23.19 4.79
CA VAL A 857 -0.43 -24.25 5.49
C VAL A 857 -1.69 -24.61 4.72
N TYR A 858 -2.43 -23.60 4.25
CA TYR A 858 -3.68 -23.81 3.54
C TYR A 858 -3.49 -24.43 2.15
N ARG A 859 -2.51 -23.92 1.38
CA ARG A 859 -2.19 -24.39 0.03
C ARG A 859 -1.57 -25.80 0.02
N ASP A 860 -0.56 -26.01 0.86
CA ASP A 860 0.26 -27.21 0.85
C ASP A 860 -0.32 -28.33 1.76
N LYS A 861 -1.46 -28.04 2.42
CA LYS A 861 -2.18 -28.94 3.34
C LYS A 861 -1.32 -29.52 4.48
N VAL A 862 -0.45 -28.68 5.04
CA VAL A 862 0.53 -29.03 6.10
C VAL A 862 0.12 -28.47 7.48
N LEU A 863 -1.19 -28.53 7.81
CA LEU A 863 -1.73 -28.04 9.08
C LEU A 863 -1.16 -28.79 10.29
N LYS A 864 -1.01 -30.10 10.19
CA LYS A 864 -0.50 -30.94 11.27
C LYS A 864 0.96 -30.62 11.59
N GLU A 865 1.75 -30.43 10.55
CA GLU A 865 3.16 -30.03 10.65
C GLU A 865 3.29 -28.64 11.28
N TYR A 866 2.39 -27.70 10.94
CA TYR A 866 2.38 -26.39 11.56
C TYR A 866 1.97 -26.43 13.03
N ILE A 867 0.94 -27.19 13.41
CA ILE A 867 0.52 -27.35 14.80
C ILE A 867 1.65 -27.96 15.63
N GLN A 868 2.35 -28.97 15.08
CA GLN A 868 3.52 -29.53 15.74
C GLN A 868 4.64 -28.50 15.94
N TYR A 869 4.98 -27.74 14.88
CA TYR A 869 5.94 -26.66 14.93
C TYR A 869 5.56 -25.59 15.97
N PHE A 870 4.29 -25.20 16.03
CA PHE A 870 3.77 -24.21 16.97
C PHE A 870 3.87 -24.68 18.43
N ASN A 871 3.63 -25.96 18.69
CA ASN A 871 3.71 -26.54 20.03
C ASN A 871 5.14 -26.81 20.51
N GLU A 872 6.12 -26.79 19.61
CA GLU A 872 7.56 -26.95 19.91
C GLU A 872 8.25 -25.59 20.19
N GLN A 873 7.59 -24.44 19.90
CA GLN A 873 8.04 -23.11 20.26
C GLN A 873 7.58 -22.70 21.66
#